data_f7e5b974679c2af63a23811a7b4c7ffe
#
_entry.id   f7e5b974679c2af63a23811a7b4c7ffe
#
_cell.length_a   1.000
_cell.length_b   1.000
_cell.length_c   1.000
_cell.angle_alpha   90.00
_cell.angle_beta   90.00
_cell.angle_gamma   90.00
#
_symmetry.space_group_name_H-M   'P 1'
#
loop_
_entity.id
_entity.type
_entity.pdbx_description
1 polymer ?
#
loop_
_entity_poly.entity_id
_entity_poly.type
_entity_poly.pdbx_seq_one_letter_code
_entity_poly.pdbx_strand_id
1 'polypeptide(L)'
;VTASQGGFPDRSRNRFPEVWGRVPPRHKNFTGRAEQLNELRAGLMNQVTAVVPTPEPIVPRTLHGYGGVGKTLMAVEYAHRFREEYDLVWWIMADQPGLVRSALAHLAPHLNLPGPAVTGVEDAANGVLEALRRGDPYSRWLLVFDNADEPEELNDVIPQGPGHVLITTRNHRWGGVAETVPVNVFSERESVEFLTRRIPRGITTEEAAELAEALGHLPLALEQAGALQAETGMSVQEYLGLLSERTGPLLREGKPPEYPQPMTAAWQLSVAKLQENLPEAMDLLRCCAFFGPEPIPRDLFFPVEEGHVRPEMAELMADPIRLSKAIGQLGRYALVRLDNTNRTIQVHRLIQALVREELDDCTQETIRVEVWSLLSAAAPTSFTDSAAQARYLELLSHMRPARVAESDLSEVREFGLNMLNFLYNSGNYETASRYARNFIERWTADSGRADPYVLRAQAKYANRLRDLGRFSEARDINRAILPLMNDILGPDHPDTLAVLSGRGADYRSHGDFWKAREHDEEVLNRYEDAFGPNDAATLRALNNLALDHALTSDFTTAQKEHERAYMLFKRSGPVGGSPALLSYWNGMAQAVRLAGDFTEACDLGEDALAYGREQLGVDDPRTLRAQVDLSIARRLSGEVDEALELGQDAHSRYLRLYGINHPSTLAAAMCLANLWRATGELAGALELAEDTDQRYAQAYGHDHPYKHGCTSNVALLYRLMGDPVRSRSMNESALAALEARLGRDHHYTLAAATNLAGDLAALGEIDNAVRLGRGTLRRFRSLVGEDHPSALACASNLALDLRSARDTVAAKELAERTHTAYVRTLGREHGFTSACEEGRRLVSDFDPPLL
;
A
#
# COMPACT_ATOMS: atom_id res chain seq x y z
N VAL A 1 -11.08 -25.18 -52.52
CA VAL A 1 -11.06 -26.60 -52.17
C VAL A 1 -9.68 -26.91 -51.56
N THR A 2 -9.66 -27.33 -50.36
CA THR A 2 -8.71 -27.96 -49.46
C THR A 2 -8.44 -27.12 -48.20
N ALA A 3 -9.18 -27.50 -47.17
CA ALA A 3 -8.93 -27.11 -45.79
C ALA A 3 -7.62 -27.74 -45.30
N SER A 4 -6.66 -26.93 -44.82
CA SER A 4 -5.52 -27.39 -44.09
C SER A 4 -5.90 -27.49 -42.61
N GLN A 5 -5.99 -28.69 -42.10
CA GLN A 5 -6.03 -28.99 -40.67
C GLN A 5 -4.74 -28.50 -40.02
N GLY A 6 -4.87 -27.46 -39.22
CA GLY A 6 -3.83 -27.06 -38.31
C GLY A 6 -3.79 -28.01 -37.11
N GLY A 7 -2.89 -28.99 -37.16
CA GLY A 7 -2.60 -29.86 -36.03
C GLY A 7 -1.95 -29.03 -34.87
N PHE A 8 -2.53 -29.15 -33.71
CA PHE A 8 -1.88 -28.68 -32.47
C PHE A 8 -0.55 -29.42 -32.29
N PRO A 9 0.56 -28.73 -31.98
CA PRO A 9 1.83 -29.40 -31.71
C PRO A 9 1.71 -30.21 -30.42
N ASP A 10 2.02 -31.50 -30.54
CA ASP A 10 2.23 -32.45 -29.48
C ASP A 10 3.34 -31.92 -28.51
N ARG A 11 2.96 -31.47 -27.30
CA ARG A 11 3.86 -30.90 -26.30
C ARG A 11 4.06 -31.86 -25.13
N SER A 12 4.51 -33.05 -25.39
CA SER A 12 5.04 -34.00 -24.40
C SER A 12 6.55 -33.89 -24.27
N ARG A 13 7.06 -32.90 -23.55
CA ARG A 13 8.44 -32.88 -23.01
C ARG A 13 8.46 -32.04 -21.76
N ASN A 14 9.00 -32.60 -20.65
CA ASN A 14 9.35 -32.01 -19.34
C ASN A 14 9.19 -30.46 -19.31
N ARG A 15 7.98 -29.98 -19.01
CA ARG A 15 7.70 -28.54 -18.97
C ARG A 15 7.83 -28.05 -17.53
N PHE A 16 8.83 -27.23 -17.29
CA PHE A 16 8.92 -26.46 -16.03
C PHE A 16 7.92 -25.30 -16.09
N PRO A 17 7.27 -24.93 -14.96
CA PRO A 17 6.50 -23.69 -14.88
C PRO A 17 7.32 -22.49 -15.32
N GLU A 18 6.71 -21.56 -16.05
CA GLU A 18 7.38 -20.32 -16.46
C GLU A 18 7.65 -19.43 -15.24
N VAL A 19 6.75 -19.47 -14.25
CA VAL A 19 6.90 -18.78 -12.96
C VAL A 19 6.95 -19.81 -11.82
N TRP A 20 8.06 -19.84 -11.11
CA TRP A 20 8.27 -20.69 -9.94
C TRP A 20 8.73 -19.82 -8.77
N GLY A 21 7.78 -19.27 -8.01
CA GLY A 21 8.05 -18.24 -7.02
C GLY A 21 7.93 -18.70 -5.57
N ARG A 22 9.00 -18.53 -4.81
CA ARG A 22 9.06 -18.75 -3.35
C ARG A 22 8.70 -20.18 -2.89
N VAL A 23 8.64 -21.14 -3.81
CA VAL A 23 8.33 -22.54 -3.47
C VAL A 23 9.50 -23.13 -2.70
N PRO A 24 9.29 -23.68 -1.49
CA PRO A 24 10.35 -24.29 -0.71
C PRO A 24 10.99 -25.47 -1.44
N PRO A 25 12.29 -25.73 -1.22
CA PRO A 25 12.96 -26.87 -1.83
C PRO A 25 12.32 -28.19 -1.43
N ARG A 26 12.32 -29.14 -2.36
CA ARG A 26 11.75 -30.48 -2.15
C ARG A 26 12.51 -31.21 -1.05
N HIS A 27 11.77 -31.88 -0.15
CA HIS A 27 12.38 -32.65 0.94
C HIS A 27 12.89 -34.01 0.44
N LYS A 28 14.17 -34.31 0.68
CA LYS A 28 14.81 -35.55 0.16
C LYS A 28 14.22 -36.84 0.73
N ASN A 29 13.73 -36.79 1.99
CA ASN A 29 13.21 -37.93 2.72
C ASN A 29 11.67 -37.95 2.75
N PHE A 30 11.00 -37.29 1.81
CA PHE A 30 9.54 -37.35 1.74
C PHE A 30 9.10 -38.81 1.49
N THR A 31 8.22 -39.32 2.36
CA THR A 31 7.80 -40.75 2.34
C THR A 31 6.29 -40.84 2.45
N GLY A 32 5.69 -41.82 1.76
CA GLY A 32 4.26 -42.10 1.81
C GLY A 32 3.39 -41.04 1.13
N ARG A 33 2.13 -40.94 1.58
CA ARG A 33 1.13 -39.94 1.16
C ARG A 33 0.74 -39.98 -0.32
N ALA A 34 1.09 -41.04 -1.08
CA ALA A 34 0.85 -41.07 -2.53
C ALA A 34 -0.66 -41.04 -2.86
N GLU A 35 -1.48 -41.74 -2.09
CA GLU A 35 -2.94 -41.76 -2.24
C GLU A 35 -3.54 -40.39 -1.95
N GLN A 36 -3.16 -39.76 -0.83
CA GLN A 36 -3.63 -38.42 -0.45
C GLN A 36 -3.21 -37.34 -1.46
N LEU A 37 -1.98 -37.41 -2.00
CA LEU A 37 -1.53 -36.51 -3.06
C LEU A 37 -2.31 -36.69 -4.34
N ASN A 38 -2.67 -37.93 -4.72
CA ASN A 38 -3.49 -38.20 -5.89
C ASN A 38 -4.96 -37.77 -5.69
N GLU A 39 -5.50 -37.95 -4.47
CA GLU A 39 -6.83 -37.46 -4.10
C GLU A 39 -6.88 -35.92 -4.13
N LEU A 40 -5.88 -35.26 -3.57
CA LEU A 40 -5.73 -33.80 -3.63
C LEU A 40 -5.68 -33.30 -5.08
N ARG A 41 -4.88 -34.00 -5.92
CA ARG A 41 -4.79 -33.71 -7.36
C ARG A 41 -6.12 -33.88 -8.06
N ALA A 42 -6.78 -35.02 -7.87
CA ALA A 42 -8.08 -35.29 -8.49
C ALA A 42 -9.13 -34.26 -8.06
N GLY A 43 -9.12 -33.85 -6.80
CA GLY A 43 -10.00 -32.83 -6.28
C GLY A 43 -9.78 -31.45 -6.89
N LEU A 44 -8.52 -31.01 -7.07
CA LEU A 44 -8.18 -29.74 -7.70
C LEU A 44 -8.51 -29.77 -9.23
N MET A 45 -8.23 -30.88 -9.91
CA MET A 45 -8.47 -31.00 -11.36
C MET A 45 -9.95 -31.17 -11.75
N ASN A 46 -10.80 -31.74 -10.89
CA ASN A 46 -12.22 -31.94 -11.19
C ASN A 46 -13.05 -30.65 -11.21
N GLN A 47 -12.51 -29.51 -10.77
CA GLN A 47 -13.16 -28.21 -10.80
C GLN A 47 -13.20 -27.57 -12.22
N VAL A 48 -12.47 -28.11 -13.19
CA VAL A 48 -12.30 -27.52 -14.54
C VAL A 48 -13.27 -28.10 -15.59
N THR A 49 -14.18 -29.01 -15.25
CA THR A 49 -14.95 -29.79 -16.24
C THR A 49 -16.41 -29.30 -16.46
N ALA A 50 -16.69 -27.99 -16.45
CA ALA A 50 -17.98 -27.49 -16.93
C ALA A 50 -17.79 -26.58 -18.15
N VAL A 51 -18.22 -27.07 -19.31
CA VAL A 51 -18.32 -26.32 -20.57
C VAL A 51 -19.57 -25.43 -20.53
N VAL A 52 -19.56 -24.40 -19.68
CA VAL A 52 -20.54 -23.29 -19.69
C VAL A 52 -19.80 -22.01 -19.22
N PRO A 53 -19.95 -20.86 -19.89
CA PRO A 53 -19.21 -19.65 -19.59
C PRO A 53 -19.83 -18.81 -18.45
N THR A 54 -20.00 -19.42 -17.28
CA THR A 54 -20.20 -18.72 -16.03
C THR A 54 -19.05 -19.14 -15.11
N PRO A 55 -18.21 -18.22 -14.62
CA PRO A 55 -17.16 -18.56 -13.69
C PRO A 55 -17.81 -19.08 -12.39
N GLU A 56 -17.80 -20.40 -12.20
CA GLU A 56 -18.07 -20.93 -10.87
C GLU A 56 -16.95 -20.50 -9.92
N PRO A 57 -17.30 -20.16 -8.67
CA PRO A 57 -16.31 -19.77 -7.70
C PRO A 57 -15.33 -20.92 -7.46
N ILE A 58 -14.01 -20.63 -7.45
CA ILE A 58 -12.99 -21.59 -7.03
C ILE A 58 -13.31 -22.02 -5.60
N VAL A 59 -13.40 -23.34 -5.37
CA VAL A 59 -13.42 -23.90 -4.03
C VAL A 59 -11.98 -24.25 -3.64
N PRO A 60 -11.32 -23.50 -2.73
CA PRO A 60 -9.98 -23.83 -2.28
C PRO A 60 -9.91 -25.24 -1.67
N ARG A 61 -8.77 -25.92 -1.84
CA ARG A 61 -8.47 -27.14 -1.12
C ARG A 61 -7.62 -26.86 0.10
N THR A 62 -8.02 -27.39 1.22
CA THR A 62 -7.37 -27.14 2.50
C THR A 62 -6.79 -28.41 3.10
N LEU A 63 -5.47 -28.45 3.32
CA LEU A 63 -4.78 -29.48 4.09
C LEU A 63 -4.93 -29.16 5.59
N HIS A 64 -5.76 -29.92 6.29
CA HIS A 64 -6.04 -29.72 7.71
C HIS A 64 -5.45 -30.84 8.57
N GLY A 65 -4.95 -30.51 9.75
CA GLY A 65 -4.44 -31.51 10.73
C GLY A 65 -3.57 -30.85 11.81
N TYR A 66 -3.17 -31.65 12.78
CA TYR A 66 -2.32 -31.19 13.89
C TYR A 66 -0.97 -30.63 13.48
N GLY A 67 -0.29 -29.96 14.42
CA GLY A 67 1.09 -29.49 14.22
C GLY A 67 2.06 -30.67 14.03
N GLY A 68 3.02 -30.55 13.11
CA GLY A 68 4.06 -31.58 12.90
C GLY A 68 3.66 -32.80 12.06
N VAL A 69 2.41 -32.89 11.58
CA VAL A 69 1.94 -34.01 10.71
C VAL A 69 2.42 -33.93 9.26
N GLY A 70 3.06 -32.80 8.86
CA GLY A 70 3.68 -32.66 7.53
C GLY A 70 2.81 -31.99 6.46
N LYS A 71 1.80 -31.15 6.82
CA LYS A 71 0.94 -30.42 5.87
C LYS A 71 1.74 -29.58 4.86
N THR A 72 2.61 -28.72 5.38
CA THR A 72 3.51 -27.89 4.54
C THR A 72 4.38 -28.76 3.63
N LEU A 73 4.96 -29.86 4.13
CA LEU A 73 5.77 -30.77 3.32
C LEU A 73 4.94 -31.46 2.24
N MET A 74 3.68 -31.79 2.53
CA MET A 74 2.73 -32.35 1.56
C MET A 74 2.40 -31.36 0.45
N ALA A 75 2.17 -30.08 0.79
CA ALA A 75 1.95 -29.01 -0.19
C ALA A 75 3.20 -28.77 -1.05
N VAL A 76 4.40 -28.79 -0.45
CA VAL A 76 5.68 -28.70 -1.17
C VAL A 76 5.84 -29.86 -2.15
N GLU A 77 5.59 -31.10 -1.68
CA GLU A 77 5.70 -32.29 -2.54
C GLU A 77 4.66 -32.25 -3.66
N TYR A 78 3.44 -31.79 -3.39
CA TYR A 78 2.41 -31.60 -4.41
C TYR A 78 2.89 -30.63 -5.50
N ALA A 79 3.38 -29.45 -5.12
CA ALA A 79 3.88 -28.46 -6.07
C ALA A 79 5.02 -29.01 -6.94
N HIS A 80 5.99 -29.73 -6.34
CA HIS A 80 7.11 -30.31 -7.07
C HIS A 80 6.72 -31.52 -7.93
N ARG A 81 5.78 -32.36 -7.46
CA ARG A 81 5.38 -33.61 -8.18
C ARG A 81 4.52 -33.30 -9.38
N PHE A 82 3.60 -32.31 -9.28
CA PHE A 82 2.63 -31.95 -10.32
C PHE A 82 2.97 -30.63 -11.02
N ARG A 83 4.22 -30.18 -10.92
CA ARG A 83 4.69 -28.93 -11.52
C ARG A 83 4.40 -28.77 -13.01
N GLU A 84 4.35 -29.88 -13.77
CA GLU A 84 4.12 -29.89 -15.22
C GLU A 84 2.67 -29.51 -15.60
N GLU A 85 1.76 -29.52 -14.63
CA GLU A 85 0.37 -29.19 -14.80
C GLU A 85 0.10 -27.69 -14.71
N TYR A 86 1.10 -26.91 -14.23
CA TYR A 86 0.99 -25.48 -14.00
C TYR A 86 1.99 -24.69 -14.83
N ASP A 87 1.58 -23.50 -15.28
CA ASP A 87 2.44 -22.51 -15.91
C ASP A 87 3.04 -21.57 -14.86
N LEU A 88 2.32 -21.39 -13.75
CA LEU A 88 2.72 -20.55 -12.63
C LEU A 88 2.47 -21.27 -11.30
N VAL A 89 3.47 -21.28 -10.41
CA VAL A 89 3.34 -21.73 -9.01
C VAL A 89 3.89 -20.65 -8.10
N TRP A 90 3.09 -20.21 -7.14
CA TRP A 90 3.49 -19.15 -6.20
C TRP A 90 3.16 -19.52 -4.76
N TRP A 91 4.16 -19.39 -3.88
CA TRP A 91 4.05 -19.74 -2.48
C TRP A 91 3.89 -18.51 -1.59
N ILE A 92 2.90 -18.52 -0.70
CA ILE A 92 2.53 -17.41 0.17
C ILE A 92 2.49 -17.92 1.61
N MET A 93 3.29 -17.32 2.48
CA MET A 93 3.17 -17.53 3.93
C MET A 93 1.95 -16.74 4.41
N ALA A 94 0.98 -17.44 5.01
CA ALA A 94 -0.32 -16.88 5.32
C ALA A 94 -0.61 -16.77 6.83
N ASP A 95 0.39 -17.00 7.68
CA ASP A 95 0.30 -16.83 9.13
C ASP A 95 0.23 -15.35 9.58
N GLN A 96 0.64 -14.42 8.70
CA GLN A 96 0.52 -12.98 8.90
C GLN A 96 -0.24 -12.34 7.73
N PRO A 97 -1.56 -12.06 7.89
CA PRO A 97 -2.41 -11.55 6.82
C PRO A 97 -1.90 -10.29 6.14
N GLY A 98 -1.25 -9.38 6.90
CA GLY A 98 -0.65 -8.17 6.35
C GLY A 98 0.50 -8.42 5.37
N LEU A 99 1.12 -9.59 5.37
CA LEU A 99 2.18 -9.96 4.43
C LEU A 99 1.65 -10.66 3.18
N VAL A 100 0.43 -11.19 3.21
CA VAL A 100 -0.18 -11.90 2.08
C VAL A 100 -0.32 -10.98 0.86
N ARG A 101 -0.83 -9.78 1.04
CA ARG A 101 -0.95 -8.78 -0.05
C ARG A 101 0.42 -8.40 -0.60
N SER A 102 1.42 -8.24 0.25
CA SER A 102 2.80 -7.99 -0.18
C SER A 102 3.37 -9.16 -0.98
N ALA A 103 3.09 -10.40 -0.56
CA ALA A 103 3.53 -11.59 -1.29
C ALA A 103 2.85 -11.72 -2.66
N LEU A 104 1.55 -11.38 -2.76
CA LEU A 104 0.83 -11.30 -4.04
C LEU A 104 1.39 -10.18 -4.92
N ALA A 105 1.61 -9.00 -4.38
CA ALA A 105 2.15 -7.87 -5.13
C ALA A 105 3.51 -8.18 -5.81
N HIS A 106 4.35 -8.99 -5.17
CA HIS A 106 5.61 -9.44 -5.76
C HIS A 106 5.45 -10.38 -6.96
N LEU A 107 4.25 -10.94 -7.17
CA LEU A 107 3.96 -11.72 -8.38
C LEU A 107 3.68 -10.83 -9.60
N ALA A 108 3.31 -9.55 -9.41
CA ALA A 108 2.90 -8.65 -10.48
C ALA A 108 3.89 -8.57 -11.66
N PRO A 109 5.21 -8.40 -11.47
CA PRO A 109 6.16 -8.35 -12.59
C PRO A 109 6.18 -9.62 -13.43
N HIS A 110 5.92 -10.79 -12.81
CA HIS A 110 5.86 -12.07 -13.49
C HIS A 110 4.57 -12.25 -14.32
N LEU A 111 3.56 -11.41 -14.09
CA LEU A 111 2.33 -11.33 -14.87
C LEU A 111 2.34 -10.17 -15.87
N ASN A 112 3.51 -9.59 -16.16
CA ASN A 112 3.67 -8.38 -16.97
C ASN A 112 2.88 -7.17 -16.43
N LEU A 113 2.67 -7.12 -15.11
CA LEU A 113 2.05 -6.00 -14.40
C LEU A 113 3.13 -5.16 -13.70
N PRO A 114 2.86 -3.88 -13.45
CA PRO A 114 3.76 -3.06 -12.65
C PRO A 114 3.94 -3.66 -11.25
N GLY A 115 5.18 -3.68 -10.78
CA GLY A 115 5.51 -4.21 -9.45
C GLY A 115 5.15 -3.25 -8.32
N PRO A 116 5.19 -3.72 -7.06
CA PRO A 116 4.78 -2.93 -5.89
C PRO A 116 5.64 -1.68 -5.67
N ALA A 117 6.84 -1.61 -6.20
CA ALA A 117 7.67 -0.41 -6.17
C ALA A 117 7.12 0.73 -7.05
N VAL A 118 6.28 0.39 -8.02
CA VAL A 118 5.73 1.32 -9.01
C VAL A 118 4.29 1.72 -8.65
N THR A 119 3.45 0.77 -8.25
CA THR A 119 2.01 1.00 -8.01
C THR A 119 1.61 0.93 -6.54
N GLY A 120 2.53 0.59 -5.65
CA GLY A 120 2.22 0.24 -4.27
C GLY A 120 1.78 -1.22 -4.11
N VAL A 121 1.81 -1.71 -2.87
CA VAL A 121 1.50 -3.12 -2.55
C VAL A 121 0.03 -3.45 -2.81
N GLU A 122 -0.89 -2.57 -2.44
CA GLU A 122 -2.33 -2.82 -2.58
C GLU A 122 -2.73 -2.95 -4.05
N ASP A 123 -2.27 -2.03 -4.89
CA ASP A 123 -2.63 -2.00 -6.29
C ASP A 123 -1.98 -3.12 -7.09
N ALA A 124 -0.71 -3.41 -6.81
CA ALA A 124 -0.04 -4.54 -7.41
C ALA A 124 -0.74 -5.85 -7.03
N ALA A 125 -1.15 -6.02 -5.76
CA ALA A 125 -1.89 -7.20 -5.32
C ALA A 125 -3.27 -7.31 -5.99
N ASN A 126 -4.02 -6.22 -6.07
CA ASN A 126 -5.32 -6.20 -6.75
C ASN A 126 -5.17 -6.47 -8.25
N GLY A 127 -4.16 -5.91 -8.91
CA GLY A 127 -3.83 -6.22 -10.29
C GLY A 127 -3.51 -7.69 -10.52
N VAL A 128 -2.77 -8.31 -9.61
CA VAL A 128 -2.47 -9.75 -9.61
C VAL A 128 -3.75 -10.57 -9.47
N LEU A 129 -4.61 -10.27 -8.49
CA LEU A 129 -5.87 -10.98 -8.28
C LEU A 129 -6.77 -10.91 -9.54
N GLU A 130 -6.83 -9.76 -10.19
CA GLU A 130 -7.61 -9.60 -11.43
C GLU A 130 -6.99 -10.33 -12.61
N ALA A 131 -5.67 -10.35 -12.76
CA ALA A 131 -4.97 -11.11 -13.80
C ALA A 131 -5.19 -12.63 -13.63
N LEU A 132 -5.07 -13.12 -12.40
CA LEU A 132 -5.34 -14.51 -12.05
C LEU A 132 -6.82 -14.88 -12.31
N ARG A 133 -7.76 -13.97 -11.99
CA ARG A 133 -9.18 -14.15 -12.26
C ARG A 133 -9.46 -14.30 -13.77
N ARG A 134 -8.80 -13.51 -14.60
CA ARG A 134 -8.92 -13.60 -16.06
C ARG A 134 -8.14 -14.77 -16.66
N GLY A 135 -7.17 -15.32 -15.94
CA GLY A 135 -6.26 -16.35 -16.43
C GLY A 135 -5.26 -15.81 -17.48
N ASP A 136 -4.93 -14.54 -17.43
CA ASP A 136 -4.03 -13.86 -18.36
C ASP A 136 -2.84 -13.25 -17.59
N PRO A 137 -1.59 -13.56 -17.97
CA PRO A 137 -1.13 -14.40 -19.08
C PRO A 137 -1.18 -15.92 -18.83
N TYR A 138 -1.42 -16.37 -17.60
CA TYR A 138 -1.40 -17.79 -17.23
C TYR A 138 -2.78 -18.27 -16.75
N SER A 139 -3.37 -19.24 -17.42
CA SER A 139 -4.62 -19.88 -17.02
C SER A 139 -4.43 -21.07 -16.07
N ARG A 140 -3.23 -21.69 -16.06
CA ARG A 140 -2.91 -22.84 -15.21
C ARG A 140 -1.95 -22.40 -14.10
N TRP A 141 -2.49 -21.77 -13.09
CA TRP A 141 -1.73 -21.30 -11.94
C TRP A 141 -2.09 -22.06 -10.66
N LEU A 142 -1.13 -22.18 -9.76
CA LEU A 142 -1.29 -22.70 -8.40
C LEU A 142 -0.80 -21.66 -7.40
N LEU A 143 -1.69 -21.21 -6.52
CA LEU A 143 -1.32 -20.47 -5.32
C LEU A 143 -1.35 -21.38 -4.10
N VAL A 144 -0.29 -21.35 -3.31
CA VAL A 144 -0.22 -22.09 -2.04
C VAL A 144 -0.17 -21.08 -0.90
N PHE A 145 -1.22 -21.07 -0.08
CA PHE A 145 -1.28 -20.31 1.18
C PHE A 145 -0.87 -21.25 2.33
N ASP A 146 0.35 -21.08 2.78
CA ASP A 146 0.88 -21.94 3.84
C ASP A 146 0.62 -21.32 5.21
N ASN A 147 0.04 -22.12 6.10
CA ASN A 147 -0.21 -21.76 7.49
C ASN A 147 -1.28 -20.67 7.70
N ALA A 148 -2.40 -20.78 7.02
CA ALA A 148 -3.54 -19.88 7.12
C ALA A 148 -4.39 -20.21 8.38
N ASP A 149 -4.34 -19.34 9.39
CA ASP A 149 -5.04 -19.61 10.65
C ASP A 149 -6.52 -19.21 10.59
N GLU A 150 -6.89 -18.02 10.15
CA GLU A 150 -8.28 -17.53 10.14
C GLU A 150 -8.79 -17.32 8.70
N PRO A 151 -9.92 -17.99 8.33
CA PRO A 151 -10.50 -17.83 6.99
C PRO A 151 -10.90 -16.40 6.65
N GLU A 152 -11.42 -15.67 7.62
CA GLU A 152 -11.95 -14.32 7.47
C GLU A 152 -10.85 -13.33 7.01
N GLU A 153 -9.61 -13.58 7.39
CA GLU A 153 -8.46 -12.74 7.05
C GLU A 153 -7.96 -12.91 5.62
N LEU A 154 -8.37 -14.00 4.93
CA LEU A 154 -7.93 -14.32 3.58
C LEU A 154 -9.03 -14.25 2.52
N ASN A 155 -10.29 -14.03 2.88
CA ASN A 155 -11.41 -14.03 1.94
C ASN A 155 -11.21 -13.06 0.77
N ASP A 156 -10.65 -11.88 1.03
CA ASP A 156 -10.46 -10.83 0.02
C ASP A 156 -9.19 -11.02 -0.85
N VAL A 157 -8.35 -12.00 -0.51
CA VAL A 157 -7.07 -12.24 -1.20
C VAL A 157 -6.99 -13.61 -1.86
N ILE A 158 -8.03 -14.43 -1.75
CA ILE A 158 -8.16 -15.68 -2.50
C ILE A 158 -8.70 -15.36 -3.90
N PRO A 159 -7.90 -15.52 -4.98
CA PRO A 159 -8.36 -15.19 -6.31
C PRO A 159 -9.44 -16.16 -6.79
N GLN A 160 -10.35 -15.65 -7.58
CA GLN A 160 -11.26 -16.46 -8.41
C GLN A 160 -10.63 -16.63 -9.79
N GLY A 161 -10.92 -17.70 -10.53
CA GLY A 161 -10.40 -17.85 -11.90
C GLY A 161 -10.14 -19.30 -12.30
N PRO A 162 -9.36 -19.55 -13.38
CA PRO A 162 -9.18 -20.90 -13.94
C PRO A 162 -8.09 -21.74 -13.25
N GLY A 163 -7.38 -21.21 -12.27
CA GLY A 163 -6.28 -21.90 -11.56
C GLY A 163 -6.71 -22.60 -10.28
N HIS A 164 -5.75 -22.94 -9.44
CA HIS A 164 -5.97 -23.71 -8.22
C HIS A 164 -5.43 -23.00 -6.98
N VAL A 165 -6.12 -23.15 -5.84
CA VAL A 165 -5.72 -22.66 -4.54
C VAL A 165 -5.57 -23.83 -3.57
N LEU A 166 -4.38 -23.93 -2.96
CA LEU A 166 -4.05 -24.92 -1.92
C LEU A 166 -3.72 -24.19 -0.62
N ILE A 167 -4.40 -24.54 0.46
CA ILE A 167 -4.24 -23.92 1.77
C ILE A 167 -3.74 -24.95 2.77
N THR A 168 -2.77 -24.61 3.61
CA THR A 168 -2.42 -25.44 4.78
C THR A 168 -2.85 -24.73 6.07
N THR A 169 -3.54 -25.42 6.95
CA THR A 169 -4.06 -24.83 8.19
C THR A 169 -4.13 -25.82 9.35
N ARG A 170 -4.23 -25.30 10.56
CA ARG A 170 -4.64 -26.06 11.77
C ARG A 170 -6.08 -25.76 12.17
N ASN A 171 -6.67 -24.71 11.62
CA ASN A 171 -8.00 -24.26 12.00
C ASN A 171 -9.07 -25.03 11.21
N HIS A 172 -9.93 -25.73 11.93
CA HIS A 172 -11.03 -26.52 11.35
C HIS A 172 -12.16 -25.67 10.74
N ARG A 173 -12.21 -24.36 11.04
CA ARG A 173 -13.22 -23.44 10.48
C ARG A 173 -13.15 -23.33 8.96
N TRP A 174 -12.02 -23.66 8.36
CA TRP A 174 -11.88 -23.70 6.91
C TRP A 174 -12.85 -24.66 6.21
N GLY A 175 -13.39 -25.66 6.92
CA GLY A 175 -14.40 -26.58 6.40
C GLY A 175 -15.71 -25.93 5.94
N GLY A 176 -15.97 -24.68 6.34
CA GLY A 176 -17.11 -23.88 5.87
C GLY A 176 -16.84 -23.08 4.59
N VAL A 177 -15.58 -22.94 4.19
CA VAL A 177 -15.13 -22.06 3.07
C VAL A 177 -14.42 -22.87 1.98
N ALA A 178 -13.78 -23.97 2.33
CA ALA A 178 -12.94 -24.78 1.45
C ALA A 178 -13.19 -26.27 1.64
N GLU A 179 -12.95 -27.07 0.61
CA GLU A 179 -12.96 -28.53 0.76
C GLU A 179 -11.70 -28.99 1.49
N THR A 180 -11.88 -29.70 2.60
CA THR A 180 -10.79 -30.11 3.49
C THR A 180 -10.29 -31.52 3.21
N VAL A 181 -8.98 -31.66 3.08
CA VAL A 181 -8.28 -32.94 3.04
C VAL A 181 -7.58 -33.15 4.39
N PRO A 182 -8.00 -34.14 5.22
CA PRO A 182 -7.37 -34.34 6.51
C PRO A 182 -5.98 -34.94 6.34
N VAL A 183 -5.01 -34.35 7.02
CA VAL A 183 -3.62 -34.86 7.08
C VAL A 183 -3.37 -35.42 8.48
N ASN A 184 -3.40 -36.73 8.59
CA ASN A 184 -3.20 -37.45 9.85
C ASN A 184 -1.71 -37.74 10.09
N VAL A 185 -1.35 -38.37 11.21
CA VAL A 185 -0.06 -38.99 11.45
C VAL A 185 0.25 -40.05 10.38
N PHE A 186 1.48 -40.50 10.25
CA PHE A 186 1.81 -41.58 9.32
C PHE A 186 1.08 -42.89 9.73
N SER A 187 0.79 -43.72 8.76
CA SER A 187 0.46 -45.13 9.02
C SER A 187 1.72 -45.85 9.52
N GLU A 188 1.53 -47.01 10.16
CA GLU A 188 2.63 -47.84 10.59
C GLU A 188 3.61 -48.14 9.43
N ARG A 189 3.08 -48.48 8.27
CA ARG A 189 3.87 -48.75 7.06
C ARG A 189 4.68 -47.56 6.63
N GLU A 190 4.09 -46.37 6.60
CA GLU A 190 4.81 -45.11 6.23
C GLU A 190 5.88 -44.77 7.26
N SER A 191 5.61 -44.98 8.54
CA SER A 191 6.56 -44.75 9.62
C SER A 191 7.79 -45.64 9.53
N VAL A 192 7.57 -46.93 9.29
CA VAL A 192 8.64 -47.91 9.12
C VAL A 192 9.47 -47.60 7.87
N GLU A 193 8.81 -47.31 6.73
CA GLU A 193 9.51 -46.91 5.50
C GLU A 193 10.34 -45.65 5.71
N PHE A 194 9.80 -44.66 6.43
CA PHE A 194 10.48 -43.41 6.76
C PHE A 194 11.73 -43.63 7.61
N LEU A 195 11.61 -44.38 8.73
CA LEU A 195 12.71 -44.68 9.67
C LEU A 195 13.79 -45.48 9.02
N THR A 196 13.46 -46.47 8.20
CA THR A 196 14.38 -47.30 7.47
C THR A 196 15.24 -46.49 6.50
N ARG A 197 14.66 -45.50 5.83
CA ARG A 197 15.41 -44.58 4.95
C ARG A 197 16.23 -43.56 5.73
N ARG A 198 15.76 -43.14 6.91
CA ARG A 198 16.36 -42.05 7.67
C ARG A 198 17.54 -42.48 8.51
N ILE A 199 17.59 -43.74 8.96
CA ILE A 199 18.65 -44.24 9.82
C ILE A 199 19.66 -45.02 8.98
N PRO A 200 20.89 -44.49 8.69
CA PRO A 200 21.82 -45.02 7.71
C PRO A 200 22.45 -46.36 8.09
N ARG A 201 22.50 -46.67 9.40
CA ARG A 201 23.12 -47.93 9.91
C ARG A 201 22.24 -49.14 9.77
N GLY A 202 21.05 -48.98 9.26
CA GLY A 202 20.03 -50.00 9.18
C GLY A 202 19.28 -50.16 10.51
N ILE A 203 18.00 -50.38 10.41
CA ILE A 203 17.06 -50.63 11.50
C ILE A 203 16.20 -51.80 11.04
N THR A 204 15.87 -52.71 11.91
CA THR A 204 14.95 -53.80 11.56
C THR A 204 13.54 -53.24 11.44
N THR A 205 12.66 -53.98 10.75
CA THR A 205 11.24 -53.60 10.61
C THR A 205 10.55 -53.56 11.97
N GLU A 206 10.90 -54.49 12.84
CA GLU A 206 10.36 -54.58 14.20
C GLU A 206 10.79 -53.42 15.08
N GLU A 207 12.10 -53.06 15.06
CA GLU A 207 12.62 -51.90 15.78
C GLU A 207 12.03 -50.58 15.26
N ALA A 208 11.87 -50.48 13.93
CA ALA A 208 11.24 -49.29 13.33
C ALA A 208 9.77 -49.16 13.72
N ALA A 209 9.01 -50.26 13.81
CA ALA A 209 7.62 -50.30 14.25
C ALA A 209 7.50 -49.89 15.71
N GLU A 210 8.34 -50.47 16.60
CA GLU A 210 8.37 -50.17 18.03
C GLU A 210 8.68 -48.70 18.30
N LEU A 211 9.70 -48.14 17.60
CA LEU A 211 10.05 -46.74 17.69
C LEU A 211 8.93 -45.82 17.15
N ALA A 212 8.27 -46.21 16.07
CA ALA A 212 7.18 -45.44 15.48
C ALA A 212 5.96 -45.39 16.39
N GLU A 213 5.60 -46.51 17.01
CA GLU A 213 4.51 -46.60 17.99
C GLU A 213 4.80 -45.74 19.22
N ALA A 214 6.00 -45.79 19.77
CA ALA A 214 6.44 -44.99 20.90
C ALA A 214 6.37 -43.47 20.62
N LEU A 215 6.55 -43.07 19.38
CA LEU A 215 6.51 -41.70 18.91
C LEU A 215 5.14 -41.29 18.31
N GLY A 216 4.12 -42.15 18.45
CA GLY A 216 2.76 -41.91 17.98
C GLY A 216 2.65 -41.66 16.49
N HIS A 217 3.54 -42.27 15.68
CA HIS A 217 3.61 -42.10 14.21
C HIS A 217 3.69 -40.65 13.72
N LEU A 218 4.14 -39.72 14.59
CA LEU A 218 4.20 -38.29 14.27
C LEU A 218 5.45 -37.98 13.42
N PRO A 219 5.32 -37.50 12.16
CA PRO A 219 6.46 -37.34 11.25
C PRO A 219 7.61 -36.52 11.80
N LEU A 220 7.31 -35.45 12.54
CA LEU A 220 8.34 -34.57 13.11
C LEU A 220 9.12 -35.30 14.24
N ALA A 221 8.43 -36.08 15.09
CA ALA A 221 9.07 -36.84 16.15
C ALA A 221 9.95 -37.97 15.56
N LEU A 222 9.46 -38.64 14.50
CA LEU A 222 10.24 -39.64 13.77
C LEU A 222 11.51 -39.06 13.10
N GLU A 223 11.42 -37.87 12.51
CA GLU A 223 12.57 -37.18 11.92
C GLU A 223 13.61 -36.85 13.00
N GLN A 224 13.20 -36.35 14.16
CA GLN A 224 14.10 -36.03 15.27
C GLN A 224 14.76 -37.30 15.84
N ALA A 225 14.00 -38.35 16.07
CA ALA A 225 14.54 -39.63 16.54
C ALA A 225 15.52 -40.22 15.54
N GLY A 226 15.17 -40.24 14.27
CA GLY A 226 16.05 -40.67 13.18
C GLY A 226 17.32 -39.84 13.04
N ALA A 227 17.20 -38.51 13.22
CA ALA A 227 18.34 -37.62 13.20
C ALA A 227 19.29 -37.84 14.37
N LEU A 228 18.76 -37.99 15.59
CA LEU A 228 19.56 -38.25 16.78
C LEU A 228 20.33 -39.56 16.67
N GLN A 229 19.66 -40.65 16.24
CA GLN A 229 20.30 -41.94 16.04
C GLN A 229 21.36 -41.92 14.95
N ALA A 230 21.11 -41.21 13.86
CA ALA A 230 22.09 -41.04 12.78
C ALA A 230 23.37 -40.31 13.24
N GLU A 231 23.23 -39.32 14.10
CA GLU A 231 24.34 -38.49 14.58
C GLU A 231 25.11 -39.20 15.76
N THR A 232 24.40 -39.84 16.67
CA THR A 232 25.01 -40.42 17.88
C THR A 232 25.38 -41.88 17.75
N GLY A 233 24.77 -42.58 16.78
CA GLY A 233 24.91 -44.03 16.65
C GLY A 233 24.19 -44.86 17.74
N MET A 234 23.30 -44.25 18.51
CA MET A 234 22.51 -44.88 19.54
C MET A 234 21.59 -45.94 18.94
N SER A 235 21.45 -47.08 19.64
CA SER A 235 20.49 -48.10 19.26
C SER A 235 19.07 -47.68 19.54
N VAL A 236 18.09 -48.37 18.92
CA VAL A 236 16.66 -48.12 19.16
C VAL A 236 16.31 -48.40 20.61
N GLN A 237 16.79 -49.45 21.20
CA GLN A 237 16.51 -49.82 22.59
C GLN A 237 17.10 -48.82 23.59
N GLU A 238 18.28 -48.30 23.37
CA GLU A 238 18.84 -47.22 24.18
C GLU A 238 18.01 -45.93 24.06
N TYR A 239 17.56 -45.59 22.84
CA TYR A 239 16.71 -44.47 22.62
C TYR A 239 15.35 -44.61 23.34
N LEU A 240 14.66 -45.75 23.21
CA LEU A 240 13.41 -46.04 23.86
C LEU A 240 13.52 -46.04 25.40
N GLY A 241 14.64 -46.55 25.95
CA GLY A 241 14.94 -46.44 27.38
C GLY A 241 14.98 -44.99 27.85
N LEU A 242 15.75 -44.15 27.20
CA LEU A 242 15.84 -42.70 27.50
C LEU A 242 14.51 -41.99 27.29
N LEU A 243 13.74 -42.32 26.26
CA LEU A 243 12.44 -41.78 25.97
C LEU A 243 11.45 -42.09 27.11
N SER A 244 11.45 -43.32 27.60
CA SER A 244 10.57 -43.74 28.69
C SER A 244 10.88 -43.04 30.01
N GLU A 245 12.16 -42.81 30.31
CA GLU A 245 12.60 -42.04 31.50
C GLU A 245 12.10 -40.60 31.49
N ARG A 246 12.06 -39.98 30.33
CA ARG A 246 11.62 -38.56 30.15
C ARG A 246 10.10 -38.43 30.05
N THR A 247 9.41 -39.38 29.45
CA THR A 247 7.94 -39.34 29.32
C THR A 247 7.22 -39.52 30.66
N GLY A 248 7.78 -40.31 31.58
CA GLY A 248 7.21 -40.59 32.89
C GLY A 248 6.97 -39.35 33.79
N PRO A 249 7.89 -38.39 33.90
CA PRO A 249 7.66 -37.15 34.61
C PRO A 249 6.61 -36.24 33.95
N LEU A 250 6.59 -36.12 32.64
CA LEU A 250 5.63 -35.30 31.87
C LEU A 250 4.17 -35.73 32.08
N LEU A 251 3.94 -37.04 32.22
CA LEU A 251 2.61 -37.62 32.54
C LEU A 251 2.13 -37.29 33.94
N ARG A 252 3.03 -37.00 34.89
CA ARG A 252 2.68 -36.74 36.30
C ARG A 252 2.32 -35.28 36.58
N GLU A 253 2.72 -34.34 35.72
CA GLU A 253 2.47 -32.89 35.90
C GLU A 253 1.05 -32.44 35.56
N GLY A 254 0.17 -33.34 35.05
CA GLY A 254 -1.30 -33.16 35.00
C GLY A 254 -1.81 -32.00 34.16
N LYS A 255 -0.95 -31.28 33.41
CA LYS A 255 -1.36 -30.27 32.44
C LYS A 255 -1.68 -30.96 31.12
N PRO A 256 -2.83 -30.65 30.45
CA PRO A 256 -3.03 -31.11 29.08
C PRO A 256 -1.97 -30.43 28.21
N PRO A 257 -1.06 -31.18 27.61
CA PRO A 257 -0.07 -30.57 26.75
C PRO A 257 -0.76 -30.05 25.48
N GLU A 258 -0.49 -28.84 25.10
CA GLU A 258 -0.91 -28.29 23.80
C GLU A 258 -0.26 -29.06 22.64
N TYR A 259 0.72 -29.94 22.95
CA TYR A 259 1.53 -30.71 22.01
C TYR A 259 1.55 -32.19 22.30
N PRO A 260 1.67 -33.07 21.28
CA PRO A 260 1.79 -34.48 21.47
C PRO A 260 3.03 -34.86 22.33
N GLN A 261 2.80 -35.55 23.46
CA GLN A 261 3.86 -35.93 24.41
C GLN A 261 5.08 -36.62 23.79
N PRO A 262 4.92 -37.57 22.81
CA PRO A 262 6.07 -38.19 22.16
C PRO A 262 7.01 -37.23 21.46
N MET A 263 6.48 -36.12 20.93
CA MET A 263 7.29 -35.11 20.29
C MET A 263 8.13 -34.33 21.30
N THR A 264 7.53 -33.95 22.44
CA THR A 264 8.22 -33.22 23.51
C THR A 264 9.38 -34.04 24.06
N ALA A 265 9.17 -35.32 24.30
CA ALA A 265 10.22 -36.22 24.79
C ALA A 265 11.34 -36.48 23.78
N ALA A 266 11.01 -36.68 22.49
CA ALA A 266 11.99 -36.82 21.41
C ALA A 266 12.87 -35.57 21.27
N TRP A 267 12.23 -34.39 21.37
CA TRP A 267 12.93 -33.11 21.31
C TRP A 267 13.89 -32.92 22.50
N GLN A 268 13.43 -33.22 23.76
CA GLN A 268 14.27 -33.10 24.94
C GLN A 268 15.51 -34.01 24.90
N LEU A 269 15.43 -35.18 24.29
CA LEU A 269 16.58 -36.04 24.07
C LEU A 269 17.61 -35.41 23.08
N SER A 270 17.12 -34.87 21.99
CA SER A 270 17.97 -34.17 21.00
C SER A 270 18.67 -32.96 21.59
N VAL A 271 17.94 -32.18 22.38
CA VAL A 271 18.45 -30.98 23.07
C VAL A 271 19.50 -31.35 24.12
N ALA A 272 19.21 -32.33 24.96
CA ALA A 272 20.16 -32.77 25.99
C ALA A 272 21.50 -33.21 25.38
N LYS A 273 21.46 -33.98 24.29
CA LYS A 273 22.67 -34.40 23.58
C LYS A 273 23.40 -33.26 22.88
N LEU A 274 22.66 -32.29 22.32
CA LEU A 274 23.27 -31.12 21.72
C LEU A 274 23.95 -30.24 22.79
N GLN A 275 23.31 -30.07 23.95
CA GLN A 275 23.86 -29.29 25.06
C GLN A 275 25.13 -29.88 25.66
N GLU A 276 25.22 -31.23 25.70
CA GLU A 276 26.44 -31.93 26.11
C GLU A 276 27.60 -31.73 25.10
N ASN A 277 27.29 -31.74 23.81
CA ASN A 277 28.29 -31.75 22.75
C ASN A 277 28.71 -30.36 22.27
N LEU A 278 27.73 -29.40 22.17
CA LEU A 278 27.96 -28.06 21.66
C LEU A 278 26.95 -27.08 22.25
N PRO A 279 27.18 -26.59 23.49
CA PRO A 279 26.25 -25.67 24.17
C PRO A 279 25.96 -24.40 23.36
N GLU A 280 26.92 -23.91 22.58
CA GLU A 280 26.76 -22.75 21.70
C GLU A 280 25.64 -22.92 20.66
N ALA A 281 25.41 -24.14 20.18
CA ALA A 281 24.30 -24.41 19.28
C ALA A 281 22.94 -24.28 19.97
N MET A 282 22.88 -24.58 21.28
CA MET A 282 21.68 -24.33 22.07
C MET A 282 21.40 -22.85 22.28
N ASP A 283 22.43 -22.06 22.52
CA ASP A 283 22.26 -20.60 22.65
C ASP A 283 21.74 -19.98 21.34
N LEU A 284 22.28 -20.44 20.20
CA LEU A 284 21.75 -20.04 18.90
C LEU A 284 20.29 -20.50 18.69
N LEU A 285 19.92 -21.71 19.08
CA LEU A 285 18.55 -22.23 18.96
C LEU A 285 17.59 -21.42 19.83
N ARG A 286 18.00 -21.08 21.07
CA ARG A 286 17.24 -20.22 21.99
C ARG A 286 16.99 -18.86 21.37
N CYS A 287 18.01 -18.24 20.78
CA CYS A 287 17.87 -16.98 20.06
C CYS A 287 16.89 -17.13 18.87
N CYS A 288 17.08 -18.15 18.02
CA CYS A 288 16.19 -18.42 16.89
C CYS A 288 14.72 -18.70 17.29
N ALA A 289 14.46 -19.14 18.51
CA ALA A 289 13.12 -19.40 19.00
C ALA A 289 12.26 -18.16 19.20
N PHE A 290 12.84 -16.96 19.28
CA PHE A 290 12.13 -15.70 19.46
C PHE A 290 11.95 -14.90 18.15
N PHE A 291 12.49 -15.39 17.05
CA PHE A 291 12.15 -14.91 15.71
C PHE A 291 10.81 -15.48 15.23
N GLY A 292 10.33 -15.00 14.07
CA GLY A 292 9.19 -15.62 13.38
C GLY A 292 9.52 -17.01 12.84
N PRO A 293 8.49 -17.80 12.49
CA PRO A 293 8.68 -19.13 11.90
C PRO A 293 9.17 -19.08 10.43
N GLU A 294 9.26 -17.90 9.85
CA GLU A 294 9.81 -17.65 8.53
C GLU A 294 11.33 -17.91 8.51
N PRO A 295 11.90 -18.06 7.31
CA PRO A 295 13.34 -18.22 7.17
C PRO A 295 14.12 -17.03 7.74
N ILE A 296 14.97 -17.29 8.73
CA ILE A 296 15.84 -16.30 9.38
C ILE A 296 17.12 -16.18 8.55
N PRO A 297 17.46 -15.01 8.00
CA PRO A 297 18.73 -14.79 7.30
C PRO A 297 19.93 -15.02 8.21
N ARG A 298 20.94 -15.75 7.75
CA ARG A 298 22.14 -16.04 8.57
C ARG A 298 22.98 -14.81 8.86
N ASP A 299 22.85 -13.78 8.03
CA ASP A 299 23.56 -12.52 8.21
C ASP A 299 22.99 -11.66 9.35
N LEU A 300 21.86 -12.02 9.97
CA LEU A 300 21.42 -11.46 11.23
C LEU A 300 22.35 -11.79 12.40
N PHE A 301 23.12 -12.87 12.30
CA PHE A 301 24.04 -13.32 13.33
C PHE A 301 25.49 -12.84 13.09
N PHE A 302 25.67 -11.65 12.51
CA PHE A 302 26.97 -10.98 12.46
C PHE A 302 27.21 -10.15 13.72
N PRO A 303 28.49 -9.91 14.07
CA PRO A 303 28.82 -9.10 15.23
C PRO A 303 28.15 -7.72 15.16
N VAL A 304 27.48 -7.35 16.25
CA VAL A 304 26.89 -6.02 16.45
C VAL A 304 27.86 -5.23 17.32
N GLU A 305 28.32 -4.07 16.85
CA GLU A 305 29.31 -3.25 17.54
C GLU A 305 28.79 -2.68 18.86
N GLU A 306 27.48 -2.38 18.93
CA GLU A 306 26.79 -1.94 20.14
C GLU A 306 25.43 -2.66 20.20
N GLY A 307 25.20 -3.45 21.24
CA GLY A 307 23.93 -4.12 21.39
C GLY A 307 23.81 -4.90 22.69
N HIS A 308 22.59 -5.15 23.10
CA HIS A 308 22.26 -5.93 24.27
C HIS A 308 22.27 -7.43 23.94
N VAL A 309 23.44 -7.94 23.51
CA VAL A 309 23.67 -9.35 23.16
C VAL A 309 24.40 -10.02 24.30
N ARG A 310 23.96 -11.23 24.69
CA ARG A 310 24.64 -12.00 25.73
C ARG A 310 26.10 -12.29 25.35
N PRO A 311 27.06 -12.31 26.30
CA PRO A 311 28.47 -12.53 26.01
C PRO A 311 28.75 -13.81 25.22
N GLU A 312 28.06 -14.91 25.55
CA GLU A 312 28.22 -16.20 24.89
C GLU A 312 27.79 -16.13 23.42
N MET A 313 26.71 -15.43 23.14
CA MET A 313 26.20 -15.23 21.78
C MET A 313 27.10 -14.26 20.99
N ALA A 314 27.59 -13.20 21.62
CA ALA A 314 28.53 -12.26 21.01
C ALA A 314 29.86 -12.95 20.63
N GLU A 315 30.39 -13.83 21.48
CA GLU A 315 31.58 -14.64 21.17
C GLU A 315 31.33 -15.61 20.00
N LEU A 316 30.14 -16.24 19.95
CA LEU A 316 29.78 -17.13 18.86
C LEU A 316 29.65 -16.38 17.54
N MET A 317 29.05 -15.20 17.54
CA MET A 317 28.89 -14.34 16.36
C MET A 317 30.21 -13.78 15.85
N ALA A 318 31.17 -13.56 16.73
CA ALA A 318 32.51 -13.07 16.38
C ALA A 318 33.37 -14.11 15.63
N ASP A 319 33.02 -15.40 15.70
CA ASP A 319 33.72 -16.49 15.01
C ASP A 319 32.81 -17.16 13.95
N PRO A 320 32.97 -16.82 12.67
CA PRO A 320 32.16 -17.40 11.58
C PRO A 320 32.26 -18.91 11.45
N ILE A 321 33.38 -19.51 11.89
CA ILE A 321 33.57 -20.96 11.83
C ILE A 321 32.81 -21.65 12.94
N ARG A 322 32.85 -21.10 14.16
CA ARG A 322 32.05 -21.60 15.31
C ARG A 322 30.56 -21.45 15.02
N LEU A 323 30.13 -20.31 14.52
CA LEU A 323 28.73 -20.07 14.12
C LEU A 323 28.27 -21.06 13.04
N SER A 324 29.06 -21.27 11.97
CA SER A 324 28.72 -22.24 10.92
C SER A 324 28.66 -23.67 11.44
N LYS A 325 29.50 -24.02 12.39
CA LYS A 325 29.50 -25.35 13.06
C LYS A 325 28.23 -25.49 13.92
N ALA A 326 27.86 -24.47 14.70
CA ALA A 326 26.65 -24.47 15.50
C ALA A 326 25.38 -24.62 14.62
N ILE A 327 25.28 -23.83 13.54
CA ILE A 327 24.20 -23.93 12.55
C ILE A 327 24.16 -25.34 11.94
N GLY A 328 25.31 -25.89 11.55
CA GLY A 328 25.40 -27.24 10.97
C GLY A 328 24.92 -28.34 11.92
N GLN A 329 25.26 -28.23 13.20
CA GLN A 329 24.78 -29.19 14.21
C GLN A 329 23.29 -29.11 14.44
N LEU A 330 22.74 -27.91 14.56
CA LEU A 330 21.27 -27.75 14.65
C LEU A 330 20.53 -28.43 13.48
N GLY A 331 21.08 -28.32 12.27
CA GLY A 331 20.56 -29.01 11.09
C GLY A 331 20.68 -30.53 11.17
N ARG A 332 21.81 -31.07 11.69
CA ARG A 332 22.03 -32.51 11.84
C ARG A 332 21.06 -33.16 12.84
N TYR A 333 20.75 -32.46 13.92
CA TYR A 333 19.78 -32.92 14.92
C TYR A 333 18.32 -32.67 14.50
N ALA A 334 18.06 -32.24 13.27
CA ALA A 334 16.74 -31.88 12.74
C ALA A 334 15.96 -30.83 13.59
N LEU A 335 16.66 -29.98 14.32
CA LEU A 335 16.09 -28.89 15.11
C LEU A 335 15.80 -27.66 14.26
N VAL A 336 16.55 -27.48 13.17
CA VAL A 336 16.35 -26.43 12.19
C VAL A 336 16.46 -26.99 10.77
N ARG A 337 15.76 -26.33 9.85
CA ARG A 337 15.93 -26.55 8.40
C ARG A 337 16.91 -25.50 7.86
N LEU A 338 17.89 -25.98 7.10
CA LEU A 338 18.89 -25.13 6.48
C LEU A 338 18.63 -24.99 4.99
N ASP A 339 18.54 -23.75 4.51
CA ASP A 339 18.60 -23.42 3.09
C ASP A 339 19.97 -22.80 2.79
N ASN A 340 20.81 -23.57 2.08
CA ASN A 340 22.16 -23.12 1.73
C ASN A 340 22.17 -22.22 0.50
N THR A 341 21.13 -22.27 -0.33
CA THR A 341 20.98 -21.40 -1.50
C THR A 341 20.66 -19.98 -1.07
N ASN A 342 19.65 -19.83 -0.23
CA ASN A 342 19.21 -18.52 0.28
C ASN A 342 19.92 -18.12 1.59
N ARG A 343 20.82 -18.96 2.12
CA ARG A 343 21.56 -18.75 3.36
C ARG A 343 20.66 -18.43 4.55
N THR A 344 19.59 -19.21 4.73
CA THR A 344 18.63 -19.01 5.83
C THR A 344 18.58 -20.21 6.78
N ILE A 345 18.07 -19.96 7.98
CA ILE A 345 17.77 -20.93 9.02
C ILE A 345 16.27 -20.87 9.28
N GLN A 346 15.58 -21.97 9.31
CA GLN A 346 14.17 -22.02 9.66
C GLN A 346 13.95 -22.98 10.84
N VAL A 347 13.35 -22.47 11.90
CA VAL A 347 12.97 -23.25 13.08
C VAL A 347 11.47 -23.53 13.01
N HIS A 348 11.12 -24.79 13.18
CA HIS A 348 9.71 -25.17 13.21
C HIS A 348 9.04 -24.56 14.46
N ARG A 349 7.85 -23.94 14.30
CA ARG A 349 7.16 -23.22 15.38
C ARG A 349 6.86 -24.04 16.64
N LEU A 350 6.69 -25.36 16.51
CA LEU A 350 6.56 -26.23 17.68
C LEU A 350 7.88 -26.30 18.46
N ILE A 351 9.02 -26.36 17.78
CA ILE A 351 10.34 -26.32 18.43
C ILE A 351 10.55 -24.96 19.08
N GLN A 352 10.21 -23.86 18.41
CA GLN A 352 10.26 -22.53 19.01
C GLN A 352 9.44 -22.44 20.30
N ALA A 353 8.21 -22.98 20.29
CA ALA A 353 7.36 -22.97 21.46
C ALA A 353 7.95 -23.79 22.61
N LEU A 354 8.42 -25.01 22.35
CA LEU A 354 9.04 -25.88 23.35
C LEU A 354 10.31 -25.25 23.95
N VAL A 355 11.16 -24.63 23.11
CA VAL A 355 12.35 -23.89 23.60
C VAL A 355 11.94 -22.76 24.53
N ARG A 356 10.91 -21.99 24.19
CA ARG A 356 10.44 -20.88 25.04
C ARG A 356 9.84 -21.37 26.36
N GLU A 357 9.07 -22.47 26.35
CA GLU A 357 8.47 -23.04 27.58
C GLU A 357 9.50 -23.55 28.58
N GLU A 358 10.68 -24.00 28.13
CA GLU A 358 11.77 -24.44 29.03
C GLU A 358 12.52 -23.29 29.71
N LEU A 359 12.37 -22.06 29.24
CA LEU A 359 13.06 -20.89 29.76
C LEU A 359 12.19 -20.18 30.80
N ASP A 360 12.82 -19.75 31.87
CA ASP A 360 12.19 -18.83 32.83
C ASP A 360 11.97 -17.45 32.21
N ASP A 361 11.05 -16.66 32.77
CA ASP A 361 10.63 -15.37 32.23
C ASP A 361 11.82 -14.38 32.08
N CYS A 362 12.78 -14.40 33.01
CA CYS A 362 13.94 -13.51 32.96
C CYS A 362 14.86 -13.85 31.78
N THR A 363 15.12 -15.14 31.57
CA THR A 363 15.92 -15.63 30.44
C THR A 363 15.21 -15.37 29.12
N GLN A 364 13.87 -15.56 29.06
CA GLN A 364 13.09 -15.22 27.86
C GLN A 364 13.22 -13.73 27.52
N GLU A 365 13.11 -12.85 28.49
CA GLU A 365 13.24 -11.42 28.28
C GLU A 365 14.65 -11.03 27.79
N THR A 366 15.69 -11.60 28.41
CA THR A 366 17.08 -11.38 28.00
C THR A 366 17.29 -11.77 26.50
N ILE A 367 16.79 -12.93 26.10
CA ILE A 367 16.91 -13.39 24.70
C ILE A 367 16.06 -12.53 23.77
N ARG A 368 14.89 -12.06 24.21
CA ARG A 368 14.05 -11.16 23.41
C ARG A 368 14.76 -9.85 23.12
N VAL A 369 15.39 -9.25 24.13
CA VAL A 369 16.21 -8.05 23.98
C VAL A 369 17.36 -8.28 22.99
N GLU A 370 18.02 -9.44 23.06
CA GLU A 370 19.05 -9.84 22.09
C GLU A 370 18.48 -9.87 20.65
N VAL A 371 17.32 -10.50 20.43
CA VAL A 371 16.68 -10.54 19.11
C VAL A 371 16.27 -9.15 18.62
N TRP A 372 15.80 -8.27 19.49
CA TRP A 372 15.51 -6.88 19.15
C TRP A 372 16.76 -6.14 18.64
N SER A 373 17.89 -6.31 19.33
CA SER A 373 19.15 -5.71 18.92
C SER A 373 19.64 -6.24 17.57
N LEU A 374 19.49 -7.55 17.32
CA LEU A 374 19.84 -8.14 16.02
C LEU A 374 18.94 -7.62 14.88
N LEU A 375 17.64 -7.47 15.12
CA LEU A 375 16.71 -6.95 14.12
C LEU A 375 16.97 -5.47 13.81
N SER A 376 17.20 -4.65 14.86
CA SER A 376 17.45 -3.21 14.69
C SER A 376 18.78 -2.94 13.99
N ALA A 377 19.84 -3.67 14.36
CA ALA A 377 21.15 -3.54 13.76
C ALA A 377 21.20 -3.98 12.28
N ALA A 378 20.35 -4.91 11.89
CA ALA A 378 20.26 -5.40 10.51
C ALA A 378 19.40 -4.53 9.59
N ALA A 379 18.71 -3.51 10.14
CA ALA A 379 17.85 -2.64 9.37
C ALA A 379 18.67 -1.67 8.50
N PRO A 380 18.35 -1.54 7.19
CA PRO A 380 19.01 -0.56 6.34
C PRO A 380 18.72 0.87 6.81
N THR A 381 19.66 1.78 6.59
CA THR A 381 19.48 3.22 6.85
C THR A 381 18.62 3.90 5.78
N SER A 382 18.56 3.35 4.56
CA SER A 382 17.68 3.76 3.48
C SER A 382 16.48 2.80 3.39
N PHE A 383 15.35 3.27 2.85
CA PHE A 383 14.16 2.45 2.56
C PHE A 383 13.64 2.67 1.14
N THR A 384 14.45 3.28 0.27
CA THR A 384 14.03 3.67 -1.10
C THR A 384 14.61 2.78 -2.20
N ASP A 385 15.76 2.16 -1.97
CA ASP A 385 16.34 1.24 -2.94
C ASP A 385 15.79 -0.20 -2.82
N SER A 386 15.85 -0.97 -3.90
CA SER A 386 15.23 -2.30 -3.97
C SER A 386 15.85 -3.31 -3.00
N ALA A 387 17.14 -3.19 -2.68
CA ALA A 387 17.81 -4.08 -1.74
C ALA A 387 17.36 -3.79 -0.31
N ALA A 388 17.25 -2.51 0.07
CA ALA A 388 16.72 -2.10 1.36
C ALA A 388 15.25 -2.53 1.52
N GLN A 389 14.42 -2.38 0.47
CA GLN A 389 13.03 -2.83 0.49
C GLN A 389 12.92 -4.34 0.72
N ALA A 390 13.72 -5.15 0.03
CA ALA A 390 13.75 -6.59 0.23
C ALA A 390 14.14 -6.93 1.69
N ARG A 391 15.14 -6.23 2.24
CA ARG A 391 15.58 -6.43 3.62
C ARG A 391 14.52 -6.07 4.65
N TYR A 392 13.81 -4.94 4.50
CA TYR A 392 12.71 -4.58 5.38
C TYR A 392 11.57 -5.61 5.34
N LEU A 393 11.25 -6.21 4.19
CA LEU A 393 10.26 -7.27 4.08
C LEU A 393 10.68 -8.54 4.84
N GLU A 394 11.97 -8.91 4.79
CA GLU A 394 12.49 -10.02 5.59
C GLU A 394 12.33 -9.73 7.09
N LEU A 395 12.75 -8.56 7.56
CA LEU A 395 12.70 -8.17 8.96
C LEU A 395 11.24 -8.04 9.48
N LEU A 396 10.32 -7.55 8.65
CA LEU A 396 8.91 -7.37 9.01
C LEU A 396 8.26 -8.67 9.49
N SER A 397 8.61 -9.82 8.88
CA SER A 397 8.08 -11.13 9.26
C SER A 397 8.43 -11.53 10.70
N HIS A 398 9.51 -11.00 11.24
CA HIS A 398 10.00 -11.30 12.59
C HIS A 398 9.55 -10.32 13.67
N MET A 399 9.05 -9.12 13.31
CA MET A 399 8.72 -8.07 14.28
C MET A 399 7.64 -8.46 15.28
N ARG A 400 6.51 -8.99 14.79
CA ARG A 400 5.38 -9.39 15.64
C ARG A 400 5.73 -10.58 16.54
N PRO A 401 6.34 -11.67 16.02
CA PRO A 401 6.75 -12.79 16.88
C PRO A 401 7.79 -12.40 17.93
N ALA A 402 8.74 -11.54 17.60
CA ALA A 402 9.73 -10.99 18.53
C ALA A 402 9.13 -9.94 19.50
N ARG A 403 7.87 -9.52 19.32
CA ARG A 403 7.19 -8.49 20.13
C ARG A 403 7.94 -7.15 20.17
N VAL A 404 8.46 -6.70 19.02
CA VAL A 404 9.25 -5.46 18.90
C VAL A 404 8.53 -4.24 19.49
N ALA A 405 7.19 -4.21 19.46
CA ALA A 405 6.39 -3.14 20.05
C ALA A 405 6.48 -3.05 21.58
N GLU A 406 6.97 -4.09 22.25
CA GLU A 406 7.13 -4.11 23.74
C GLU A 406 8.50 -3.57 24.20
N SER A 407 9.38 -3.19 23.26
CA SER A 407 10.73 -2.70 23.58
C SER A 407 10.71 -1.25 24.06
N ASP A 408 11.52 -0.98 25.10
CA ASP A 408 11.86 0.34 25.62
C ASP A 408 13.17 0.90 25.05
N LEU A 409 13.94 0.08 24.31
CA LEU A 409 15.22 0.46 23.73
C LEU A 409 15.04 1.46 22.59
N SER A 410 15.83 2.55 22.63
CA SER A 410 15.76 3.65 21.66
C SER A 410 16.03 3.20 20.21
N GLU A 411 17.04 2.36 20.00
CA GLU A 411 17.40 1.81 18.68
C GLU A 411 16.31 0.91 18.11
N VAL A 412 15.59 0.18 18.95
CA VAL A 412 14.50 -0.71 18.53
C VAL A 412 13.24 0.10 18.20
N ARG A 413 12.95 1.15 18.99
CA ARG A 413 11.85 2.08 18.66
C ARG A 413 12.14 2.87 17.39
N GLU A 414 13.41 3.28 17.16
CA GLU A 414 13.81 3.88 15.88
C GLU A 414 13.63 2.93 14.71
N PHE A 415 14.04 1.66 14.87
CA PHE A 415 13.75 0.62 13.88
C PHE A 415 12.25 0.48 13.59
N GLY A 416 11.40 0.51 14.63
CA GLY A 416 9.95 0.52 14.49
C GLY A 416 9.44 1.70 13.64
N LEU A 417 9.93 2.92 13.89
CA LEU A 417 9.59 4.11 13.10
C LEU A 417 10.07 4.03 11.64
N ASN A 418 11.25 3.45 11.41
CA ASN A 418 11.78 3.25 10.07
C ASN A 418 10.97 2.19 9.31
N MET A 419 10.50 1.15 9.99
CA MET A 419 9.58 0.18 9.42
C MET A 419 8.25 0.84 9.01
N LEU A 420 7.71 1.77 9.81
CA LEU A 420 6.53 2.54 9.40
C LEU A 420 6.81 3.35 8.13
N ASN A 421 7.96 4.02 8.04
CA ASN A 421 8.35 4.76 6.84
C ASN A 421 8.43 3.85 5.61
N PHE A 422 9.06 2.67 5.76
CA PHE A 422 9.12 1.67 4.70
C PHE A 422 7.73 1.24 4.24
N LEU A 423 6.85 0.86 5.17
CA LEU A 423 5.48 0.43 4.85
C LEU A 423 4.66 1.53 4.16
N TYR A 424 4.84 2.78 4.56
CA TYR A 424 4.19 3.92 3.91
C TYR A 424 4.69 4.13 2.48
N ASN A 425 6.02 4.10 2.28
CA ASN A 425 6.61 4.31 0.97
C ASN A 425 6.34 3.16 0.00
N SER A 426 6.16 1.94 0.51
CA SER A 426 5.79 0.77 -0.29
C SER A 426 4.28 0.66 -0.58
N GLY A 427 3.46 1.61 -0.13
CA GLY A 427 2.00 1.60 -0.33
C GLY A 427 1.25 0.56 0.50
N ASN A 428 1.87 -0.02 1.53
CA ASN A 428 1.22 -1.00 2.43
C ASN A 428 0.56 -0.27 3.61
N TYR A 429 -0.44 0.51 3.31
CA TYR A 429 -1.06 1.50 4.20
C TYR A 429 -1.82 0.88 5.38
N GLU A 430 -2.50 -0.22 5.16
CA GLU A 430 -3.27 -0.89 6.19
C GLU A 430 -2.34 -1.51 7.25
N THR A 431 -1.31 -2.23 6.80
CA THR A 431 -0.30 -2.80 7.69
C THR A 431 0.43 -1.71 8.46
N ALA A 432 0.83 -0.62 7.81
CA ALA A 432 1.45 0.54 8.44
C ALA A 432 0.57 1.15 9.53
N SER A 433 -0.73 1.34 9.24
CA SER A 433 -1.69 1.89 10.22
C SER A 433 -1.89 0.97 11.43
N ARG A 434 -1.90 -0.35 11.20
CA ARG A 434 -2.00 -1.35 12.27
C ARG A 434 -0.76 -1.35 13.18
N TYR A 435 0.44 -1.34 12.59
CA TYR A 435 1.69 -1.24 13.36
C TYR A 435 1.80 0.09 14.10
N ALA A 436 1.46 1.22 13.46
CA ALA A 436 1.50 2.53 14.11
C ALA A 436 0.59 2.58 15.34
N ARG A 437 -0.66 2.10 15.24
CA ARG A 437 -1.57 2.03 16.40
C ARG A 437 -1.03 1.14 17.51
N ASN A 438 -0.45 -0.01 17.16
CA ASN A 438 0.14 -0.93 18.14
C ASN A 438 1.34 -0.29 18.86
N PHE A 439 2.24 0.38 18.13
CA PHE A 439 3.38 1.11 18.74
C PHE A 439 2.90 2.24 19.64
N ILE A 440 1.95 3.06 19.18
CA ILE A 440 1.40 4.17 19.97
C ILE A 440 0.79 3.64 21.27
N GLU A 441 -0.02 2.58 21.21
CA GLU A 441 -0.67 1.98 22.36
C GLU A 441 0.35 1.43 23.36
N ARG A 442 1.29 0.59 22.89
CA ARG A 442 2.28 -0.07 23.75
C ARG A 442 3.28 0.92 24.35
N TRP A 443 3.87 1.78 23.53
CA TRP A 443 4.84 2.76 24.00
C TRP A 443 4.20 3.81 24.91
N THR A 444 2.93 4.18 24.68
CA THR A 444 2.21 5.08 25.60
C THR A 444 1.96 4.42 26.96
N ALA A 445 1.65 3.13 26.98
CA ALA A 445 1.43 2.38 28.22
C ALA A 445 2.74 2.23 29.02
N ASP A 446 3.86 2.09 28.33
CA ASP A 446 5.19 1.92 28.92
C ASP A 446 5.81 3.25 29.37
N SER A 447 5.94 4.20 28.47
CA SER A 447 6.76 5.43 28.67
C SER A 447 5.93 6.71 28.74
N GLY A 448 4.60 6.60 28.58
CA GLY A 448 3.67 7.73 28.67
C GLY A 448 3.51 8.52 27.38
N ARG A 449 2.52 9.43 27.37
CA ARG A 449 2.13 10.22 26.16
C ARG A 449 3.18 11.23 25.72
N ALA A 450 4.12 11.58 26.57
CA ALA A 450 5.16 12.57 26.32
C ALA A 450 6.47 11.94 25.83
N ASP A 451 6.51 10.61 25.63
CA ASP A 451 7.68 9.94 25.08
C ASP A 451 7.96 10.40 23.65
N PRO A 452 9.21 10.73 23.28
CA PRO A 452 9.56 11.19 21.93
C PRO A 452 9.16 10.22 20.82
N TYR A 453 9.29 8.92 21.05
CA TYR A 453 8.94 7.90 20.06
C TYR A 453 7.43 7.75 19.87
N VAL A 454 6.64 7.91 20.96
CA VAL A 454 5.17 7.97 20.90
C VAL A 454 4.73 9.16 20.06
N LEU A 455 5.29 10.34 20.30
CA LEU A 455 4.97 11.56 19.57
C LEU A 455 5.32 11.43 18.08
N ARG A 456 6.49 10.87 17.76
CA ARG A 456 6.93 10.62 16.38
C ARG A 456 6.05 9.57 15.68
N ALA A 457 5.65 8.51 16.36
CA ALA A 457 4.72 7.51 15.81
C ALA A 457 3.33 8.12 15.53
N GLN A 458 2.81 8.95 16.44
CA GLN A 458 1.55 9.67 16.25
C GLN A 458 1.62 10.65 15.09
N ALA A 459 2.72 11.38 14.90
CA ALA A 459 2.94 12.27 13.78
C ALA A 459 2.90 11.51 12.42
N LYS A 460 3.59 10.36 12.33
CA LYS A 460 3.56 9.51 11.15
C LYS A 460 2.16 8.96 10.88
N TYR A 461 1.44 8.54 11.92
CA TYR A 461 0.07 8.06 11.80
C TYR A 461 -0.90 9.15 11.35
N ALA A 462 -0.77 10.39 11.87
CA ALA A 462 -1.58 11.54 11.43
C ALA A 462 -1.36 11.85 9.94
N ASN A 463 -0.12 11.84 9.45
CA ASN A 463 0.16 11.98 8.03
C ASN A 463 -0.58 10.93 7.21
N ARG A 464 -0.58 9.68 7.69
CA ARG A 464 -1.26 8.58 7.00
C ARG A 464 -2.79 8.73 6.98
N LEU A 465 -3.38 9.15 8.08
CA LEU A 465 -4.82 9.44 8.12
C LEU A 465 -5.21 10.51 7.11
N ARG A 466 -4.34 11.49 6.89
CA ARG A 466 -4.54 12.54 5.89
C ARG A 466 -4.53 11.98 4.47
N ASP A 467 -3.56 11.12 4.16
CA ASP A 467 -3.47 10.45 2.85
C ASP A 467 -4.69 9.52 2.58
N LEU A 468 -5.35 9.03 3.63
CA LEU A 468 -6.60 8.26 3.55
C LEU A 468 -7.86 9.16 3.55
N GLY A 469 -7.73 10.48 3.48
CA GLY A 469 -8.85 11.43 3.54
C GLY A 469 -9.49 11.61 4.92
N ARG A 470 -8.90 11.04 6.00
CA ARG A 470 -9.40 11.13 7.39
C ARG A 470 -8.86 12.38 8.08
N PHE A 471 -9.15 13.53 7.50
CA PHE A 471 -8.56 14.83 7.88
C PHE A 471 -8.86 15.26 9.32
N SER A 472 -10.08 15.03 9.82
CA SER A 472 -10.45 15.41 11.19
C SER A 472 -9.61 14.68 12.25
N GLU A 473 -9.40 13.40 12.06
CA GLU A 473 -8.61 12.59 12.98
C GLU A 473 -7.13 12.99 12.95
N ALA A 474 -6.58 13.22 11.75
CA ALA A 474 -5.20 13.70 11.59
C ALA A 474 -4.99 15.02 12.32
N ARG A 475 -5.91 15.98 12.14
CA ARG A 475 -5.88 17.29 12.81
C ARG A 475 -5.94 17.17 14.32
N ASP A 476 -6.82 16.32 14.86
CA ASP A 476 -6.96 16.15 16.30
C ASP A 476 -5.68 15.58 16.93
N ILE A 477 -5.03 14.63 16.27
CA ILE A 477 -3.71 14.12 16.68
C ILE A 477 -2.67 15.24 16.65
N ASN A 478 -2.51 15.95 15.51
CA ASN A 478 -1.52 17.02 15.37
C ASN A 478 -1.71 18.12 16.45
N ARG A 479 -2.96 18.49 16.73
CA ARG A 479 -3.28 19.47 17.78
C ARG A 479 -2.86 18.99 19.16
N ALA A 480 -3.01 17.69 19.46
CA ALA A 480 -2.67 17.14 20.76
C ALA A 480 -1.15 16.99 20.95
N ILE A 481 -0.40 16.60 19.89
CA ILE A 481 1.03 16.30 20.03
C ILE A 481 1.94 17.50 19.88
N LEU A 482 1.55 18.53 19.12
CA LEU A 482 2.43 19.66 18.78
C LEU A 482 2.97 20.42 20.02
N PRO A 483 2.16 20.74 21.06
CA PRO A 483 2.68 21.35 22.27
C PRO A 483 3.75 20.50 22.96
N LEU A 484 3.49 19.19 23.06
CA LEU A 484 4.42 18.25 23.67
C LEU A 484 5.73 18.11 22.87
N MET A 485 5.64 18.09 21.53
CA MET A 485 6.83 18.04 20.67
C MET A 485 7.70 19.31 20.80
N ASN A 486 7.07 20.48 20.90
CA ASN A 486 7.79 21.73 21.15
C ASN A 486 8.55 21.71 22.49
N ASP A 487 7.91 21.20 23.55
CA ASP A 487 8.48 21.16 24.87
C ASP A 487 9.60 20.11 25.01
N ILE A 488 9.48 18.98 24.35
CA ILE A 488 10.37 17.81 24.53
C ILE A 488 11.47 17.75 23.49
N LEU A 489 11.14 17.91 22.21
CA LEU A 489 12.11 17.84 21.09
C LEU A 489 12.68 19.22 20.77
N GLY A 490 11.94 20.25 21.08
CA GLY A 490 12.24 21.62 20.68
C GLY A 490 11.48 22.07 19.43
N PRO A 491 11.29 23.38 19.29
CA PRO A 491 10.49 23.97 18.21
C PRO A 491 11.09 23.75 16.80
N ASP A 492 12.41 23.67 16.67
CA ASP A 492 13.11 23.53 15.39
C ASP A 492 13.60 22.12 15.10
N HIS A 493 13.15 21.16 15.91
CA HIS A 493 13.44 19.74 15.64
C HIS A 493 12.75 19.29 14.35
N PRO A 494 13.41 18.45 13.48
CA PRO A 494 12.83 18.01 12.20
C PRO A 494 11.42 17.43 12.31
N ASP A 495 11.18 16.57 13.31
CA ASP A 495 9.87 15.96 13.52
C ASP A 495 8.81 16.98 13.99
N THR A 496 9.20 17.99 14.80
CA THR A 496 8.30 19.09 15.20
C THR A 496 7.90 19.94 13.99
N LEU A 497 8.87 20.31 13.16
CA LEU A 497 8.62 21.04 11.92
C LEU A 497 7.78 20.25 10.93
N ALA A 498 7.93 18.91 10.87
CA ALA A 498 7.09 18.04 10.04
C ALA A 498 5.61 18.06 10.50
N VAL A 499 5.35 18.09 11.82
CA VAL A 499 3.99 18.24 12.36
C VAL A 499 3.42 19.63 12.08
N LEU A 500 4.26 20.67 12.16
CA LEU A 500 3.87 22.03 11.75
C LEU A 500 3.48 22.09 10.27
N SER A 501 4.27 21.52 9.36
CA SER A 501 3.88 21.39 7.93
C SER A 501 2.55 20.63 7.77
N GLY A 502 2.35 19.55 8.55
CA GLY A 502 1.08 18.85 8.61
C GLY A 502 -0.10 19.72 9.03
N ARG A 503 0.14 20.69 9.93
CA ARG A 503 -0.89 21.66 10.33
C ARG A 503 -1.31 22.61 9.23
N GLY A 504 -0.40 23.02 8.33
CA GLY A 504 -0.73 23.74 7.11
C GLY A 504 -1.71 22.93 6.23
N ALA A 505 -1.44 21.64 6.03
CA ALA A 505 -2.37 20.76 5.34
C ALA A 505 -3.74 20.62 6.06
N ASP A 506 -3.75 20.64 7.41
CA ASP A 506 -5.00 20.63 8.18
C ASP A 506 -5.83 21.91 7.96
N TYR A 507 -5.20 23.08 7.82
CA TYR A 507 -5.89 24.31 7.44
C TYR A 507 -6.47 24.23 6.01
N ARG A 508 -5.69 23.72 5.03
CA ARG A 508 -6.17 23.53 3.65
C ARG A 508 -7.39 22.60 3.59
N SER A 509 -7.34 21.46 4.26
CA SER A 509 -8.44 20.49 4.29
C SER A 509 -9.69 21.01 5.03
N HIS A 510 -9.57 22.09 5.78
CA HIS A 510 -10.68 22.78 6.44
C HIS A 510 -11.21 23.99 5.62
N GLY A 511 -10.54 24.34 4.52
CA GLY A 511 -10.87 25.48 3.68
C GLY A 511 -10.38 26.84 4.22
N ASP A 512 -9.48 26.84 5.20
CA ASP A 512 -8.86 28.05 5.77
C ASP A 512 -7.57 28.42 5.01
N PHE A 513 -7.67 28.66 3.70
CA PHE A 513 -6.52 28.83 2.79
C PHE A 513 -5.60 29.99 3.19
N TRP A 514 -6.15 31.09 3.67
CA TRP A 514 -5.35 32.24 4.13
C TRP A 514 -4.53 31.92 5.37
N LYS A 515 -5.09 31.12 6.30
CA LYS A 515 -4.34 30.65 7.49
C LYS A 515 -3.29 29.64 7.12
N ALA A 516 -3.57 28.79 6.12
CA ALA A 516 -2.57 27.85 5.61
C ALA A 516 -1.36 28.59 5.08
N ARG A 517 -1.58 29.60 4.23
CA ARG A 517 -0.52 30.44 3.64
C ARG A 517 0.32 31.17 4.71
N GLU A 518 -0.30 31.87 5.66
CA GLU A 518 0.41 32.55 6.74
C GLU A 518 1.24 31.57 7.58
N HIS A 519 0.67 30.40 7.88
CA HIS A 519 1.35 29.36 8.64
C HIS A 519 2.51 28.74 7.88
N ASP A 520 2.32 28.38 6.60
CA ASP A 520 3.37 27.70 5.81
C ASP A 520 4.52 28.68 5.43
N GLU A 521 4.25 29.99 5.34
CA GLU A 521 5.30 31.02 5.24
C GLU A 521 6.21 31.04 6.49
N GLU A 522 5.64 30.99 7.70
CA GLU A 522 6.41 30.87 8.95
C GLU A 522 7.19 29.55 9.00
N VAL A 523 6.55 28.45 8.63
CA VAL A 523 7.19 27.12 8.63
C VAL A 523 8.34 27.05 7.64
N LEU A 524 8.21 27.63 6.44
CA LEU A 524 9.29 27.69 5.46
C LEU A 524 10.50 28.45 6.00
N ASN A 525 10.29 29.63 6.61
CA ASN A 525 11.38 30.42 7.21
C ASN A 525 12.14 29.61 8.26
N ARG A 526 11.44 28.87 9.11
CA ARG A 526 12.06 28.00 10.13
C ARG A 526 12.85 26.84 9.52
N TYR A 527 12.35 26.22 8.43
CA TYR A 527 13.11 25.21 7.69
C TYR A 527 14.37 25.79 7.01
N GLU A 528 14.28 26.99 6.41
CA GLU A 528 15.42 27.67 5.80
C GLU A 528 16.49 28.00 6.85
N ASP A 529 16.09 28.48 8.02
CA ASP A 529 17.01 28.79 9.13
C ASP A 529 17.67 27.53 9.71
N ALA A 530 16.93 26.45 9.87
CA ALA A 530 17.42 25.22 10.50
C ALA A 530 18.27 24.34 9.56
N PHE A 531 17.89 24.22 8.28
CA PHE A 531 18.48 23.26 7.33
C PHE A 531 19.01 23.89 6.04
N GLY A 532 18.75 25.16 5.83
CA GLY A 532 19.11 25.86 4.61
C GLY A 532 18.12 25.69 3.46
N PRO A 533 18.24 26.52 2.40
CA PRO A 533 17.24 26.63 1.33
C PRO A 533 17.22 25.42 0.35
N ASN A 534 18.26 24.57 0.37
CA ASN A 534 18.40 23.44 -0.55
C ASN A 534 18.07 22.10 0.07
N ASP A 535 17.73 22.07 1.35
CA ASP A 535 17.35 20.83 2.02
C ASP A 535 16.00 20.28 1.50
N ALA A 536 15.86 18.98 1.41
CA ALA A 536 14.67 18.33 0.85
C ALA A 536 13.38 18.67 1.64
N ALA A 537 13.47 18.87 2.95
CA ALA A 537 12.32 19.27 3.76
C ALA A 537 11.96 20.75 3.53
N THR A 538 12.95 21.61 3.38
CA THR A 538 12.77 23.02 3.01
C THR A 538 12.11 23.14 1.64
N LEU A 539 12.53 22.36 0.64
CA LEU A 539 11.92 22.38 -0.69
C LEU A 539 10.46 21.88 -0.67
N ARG A 540 10.14 20.92 0.19
CA ARG A 540 8.74 20.50 0.41
C ARG A 540 7.91 21.61 1.05
N ALA A 541 8.45 22.31 2.05
CA ALA A 541 7.76 23.46 2.67
C ALA A 541 7.54 24.60 1.65
N LEU A 542 8.52 24.90 0.80
CA LEU A 542 8.38 25.85 -0.30
C LEU A 542 7.26 25.45 -1.29
N ASN A 543 7.18 24.16 -1.64
CA ASN A 543 6.12 23.65 -2.50
C ASN A 543 4.72 23.74 -1.86
N ASN A 544 4.62 23.56 -0.55
CA ASN A 544 3.36 23.73 0.19
C ASN A 544 2.92 25.20 0.17
N LEU A 545 3.85 26.13 0.42
CA LEU A 545 3.56 27.56 0.34
C LEU A 545 3.17 28.01 -1.07
N ALA A 546 3.82 27.47 -2.11
CA ALA A 546 3.45 27.71 -3.50
C ALA A 546 2.01 27.24 -3.80
N LEU A 547 1.60 26.08 -3.28
CA LEU A 547 0.22 25.61 -3.33
C LEU A 547 -0.74 26.59 -2.63
N ASP A 548 -0.38 27.10 -1.46
CA ASP A 548 -1.21 28.08 -0.73
C ASP A 548 -1.36 29.41 -1.46
N HIS A 549 -0.33 29.86 -2.16
CA HIS A 549 -0.43 30.99 -3.08
C HIS A 549 -1.48 30.76 -4.18
N ALA A 550 -1.45 29.58 -4.81
CA ALA A 550 -2.46 29.19 -5.80
C ALA A 550 -3.88 29.15 -5.21
N LEU A 551 -4.04 28.56 -4.02
CA LEU A 551 -5.31 28.47 -3.29
C LEU A 551 -5.83 29.82 -2.81
N THR A 552 -4.98 30.83 -2.68
CA THR A 552 -5.34 32.21 -2.34
C THR A 552 -5.39 33.14 -3.57
N SER A 553 -5.40 32.59 -4.78
CA SER A 553 -5.49 33.28 -6.08
C SER A 553 -4.26 34.10 -6.48
N ASP A 554 -3.10 33.85 -5.90
CA ASP A 554 -1.82 34.46 -6.28
C ASP A 554 -1.02 33.49 -7.20
N PHE A 555 -1.53 33.32 -8.42
CA PHE A 555 -1.00 32.36 -9.39
C PHE A 555 0.43 32.65 -9.84
N THR A 556 0.77 33.94 -9.95
CA THR A 556 2.12 34.36 -10.39
C THR A 556 3.19 34.00 -9.37
N THR A 557 2.92 34.19 -8.08
CA THR A 557 3.85 33.78 -7.01
C THR A 557 3.91 32.28 -6.92
N ALA A 558 2.77 31.59 -7.00
CA ALA A 558 2.71 30.13 -7.00
C ALA A 558 3.60 29.51 -8.10
N GLN A 559 3.49 29.99 -9.34
CA GLN A 559 4.32 29.54 -10.46
C GLN A 559 5.82 29.71 -10.17
N LYS A 560 6.24 30.90 -9.72
CA LYS A 560 7.64 31.19 -9.42
C LYS A 560 8.23 30.31 -8.32
N GLU A 561 7.44 30.04 -7.28
CA GLU A 561 7.91 29.23 -6.15
C GLU A 561 7.96 27.74 -6.49
N HIS A 562 6.98 27.21 -7.25
CA HIS A 562 7.05 25.83 -7.76
C HIS A 562 8.25 25.65 -8.71
N GLU A 563 8.50 26.61 -9.61
CA GLU A 563 9.68 26.59 -10.49
C GLU A 563 10.98 26.65 -9.68
N ARG A 564 11.05 27.51 -8.66
CA ARG A 564 12.21 27.59 -7.74
C ARG A 564 12.45 26.24 -7.05
N ALA A 565 11.42 25.62 -6.50
CA ALA A 565 11.52 24.31 -5.85
C ALA A 565 12.00 23.23 -6.82
N TYR A 566 11.44 23.19 -8.04
CA TYR A 566 11.82 22.27 -9.10
C TYR A 566 13.30 22.44 -9.48
N MET A 567 13.74 23.68 -9.75
CA MET A 567 15.10 23.96 -10.17
C MET A 567 16.15 23.67 -9.08
N LEU A 568 15.86 24.00 -7.82
CA LEU A 568 16.73 23.70 -6.71
C LEU A 568 16.86 22.19 -6.49
N PHE A 569 15.75 21.46 -6.54
CA PHE A 569 15.75 20.00 -6.39
C PHE A 569 16.53 19.32 -7.54
N LYS A 570 16.35 19.79 -8.78
CA LYS A 570 17.07 19.23 -9.93
C LYS A 570 18.60 19.42 -9.85
N ARG A 571 19.07 20.48 -9.15
CA ARG A 571 20.50 20.74 -8.94
C ARG A 571 21.11 19.92 -7.80
N SER A 572 20.37 19.63 -6.76
CA SER A 572 20.85 19.02 -5.52
C SER A 572 20.28 17.62 -5.24
N GLY A 573 19.26 17.21 -5.98
CA GLY A 573 18.54 15.96 -5.75
C GLY A 573 19.27 14.71 -6.28
N PRO A 574 18.83 13.53 -5.85
CA PRO A 574 19.39 12.26 -6.29
C PRO A 574 19.21 12.03 -7.78
N VAL A 575 20.18 11.35 -8.40
CA VAL A 575 20.08 10.88 -9.80
C VAL A 575 19.10 9.68 -9.81
N GLY A 576 17.96 9.85 -10.48
CA GLY A 576 16.92 8.81 -10.58
C GLY A 576 15.50 9.38 -10.47
N GLY A 577 14.49 8.52 -10.62
CA GLY A 577 13.09 8.90 -10.48
C GLY A 577 12.77 9.36 -9.05
N SER A 578 12.27 10.59 -8.91
CA SER A 578 11.93 11.16 -7.62
C SER A 578 10.45 11.56 -7.55
N PRO A 579 9.69 11.02 -6.59
CA PRO A 579 8.32 11.45 -6.34
C PRO A 579 8.19 12.93 -6.03
N ALA A 580 9.17 13.52 -5.34
CA ALA A 580 9.17 14.95 -5.01
C ALA A 580 9.28 15.83 -6.26
N LEU A 581 10.11 15.45 -7.23
CA LEU A 581 10.27 16.20 -8.49
C LEU A 581 8.94 16.31 -9.25
N LEU A 582 8.20 15.21 -9.36
CA LEU A 582 6.89 15.19 -10.01
C LEU A 582 5.87 16.06 -9.26
N SER A 583 5.94 16.11 -7.91
CA SER A 583 5.06 16.99 -7.14
C SER A 583 5.29 18.47 -7.43
N TYR A 584 6.55 18.89 -7.56
CA TYR A 584 6.89 20.27 -7.93
C TYR A 584 6.45 20.61 -9.36
N TRP A 585 6.63 19.67 -10.27
CA TRP A 585 6.23 19.82 -11.68
C TRP A 585 4.70 19.91 -11.83
N ASN A 586 3.95 19.05 -11.15
CA ASN A 586 2.48 19.12 -11.11
C ASN A 586 1.98 20.47 -10.57
N GLY A 587 2.59 20.97 -9.49
CA GLY A 587 2.25 22.29 -8.93
C GLY A 587 2.51 23.41 -9.93
N MET A 588 3.61 23.38 -10.65
CA MET A 588 3.96 24.36 -11.70
C MET A 588 2.96 24.32 -12.85
N ALA A 589 2.66 23.15 -13.41
CA ALA A 589 1.68 23.00 -14.49
C ALA A 589 0.29 23.50 -14.09
N GLN A 590 -0.15 23.19 -12.86
CA GLN A 590 -1.41 23.70 -12.31
C GLN A 590 -1.41 25.23 -12.16
N ALA A 591 -0.31 25.83 -11.65
CA ALA A 591 -0.22 27.28 -11.46
C ALA A 591 -0.21 28.02 -12.81
N VAL A 592 0.46 27.51 -13.83
CA VAL A 592 0.46 28.02 -15.20
C VAL A 592 -0.95 27.97 -15.80
N ARG A 593 -1.66 26.86 -15.65
CA ARG A 593 -3.08 26.73 -16.07
C ARG A 593 -3.97 27.75 -15.38
N LEU A 594 -3.83 27.92 -14.06
CA LEU A 594 -4.60 28.89 -13.28
C LEU A 594 -4.26 30.34 -13.62
N ALA A 595 -3.05 30.61 -14.11
CA ALA A 595 -2.63 31.89 -14.66
C ALA A 595 -3.19 32.18 -16.07
N GLY A 596 -3.82 31.17 -16.71
CA GLY A 596 -4.50 31.31 -17.99
C GLY A 596 -3.69 30.93 -19.23
N ASP A 597 -2.46 30.45 -19.10
CA ASP A 597 -1.67 29.88 -20.19
C ASP A 597 -1.94 28.37 -20.35
N PHE A 598 -2.97 28.06 -21.14
CA PHE A 598 -3.42 26.69 -21.32
C PHE A 598 -2.46 25.87 -22.20
N THR A 599 -1.77 26.53 -23.15
CA THR A 599 -0.81 25.86 -24.04
C THR A 599 0.41 25.39 -23.25
N GLU A 600 1.05 26.29 -22.51
CA GLU A 600 2.20 25.92 -21.66
C GLU A 600 1.81 24.90 -20.59
N ALA A 601 0.60 25.00 -20.04
CA ALA A 601 0.09 24.03 -19.07
C ALA A 601 -0.10 22.62 -19.68
N CYS A 602 -0.48 22.50 -20.95
CA CYS A 602 -0.53 21.22 -21.67
C CYS A 602 0.87 20.64 -21.84
N ASP A 603 1.82 21.44 -22.35
CA ASP A 603 3.21 21.00 -22.58
C ASP A 603 3.85 20.49 -21.26
N LEU A 604 3.74 21.27 -20.20
CA LEU A 604 4.23 20.89 -18.87
C LEU A 604 3.52 19.65 -18.31
N GLY A 605 2.22 19.53 -18.56
CA GLY A 605 1.41 18.38 -18.11
C GLY A 605 1.76 17.10 -18.84
N GLU A 606 2.03 17.16 -20.14
CA GLU A 606 2.48 16.02 -20.95
C GLU A 606 3.83 15.50 -20.47
N ASP A 607 4.79 16.39 -20.29
CA ASP A 607 6.12 16.04 -19.79
C ASP A 607 6.05 15.46 -18.37
N ALA A 608 5.25 16.06 -17.49
CA ALA A 608 5.05 15.55 -16.12
C ALA A 608 4.38 14.17 -16.11
N LEU A 609 3.37 13.95 -16.96
CA LEU A 609 2.69 12.66 -17.09
C LEU A 609 3.61 11.59 -17.68
N ALA A 610 4.40 11.92 -18.71
CA ALA A 610 5.38 11.01 -19.29
C ALA A 610 6.43 10.59 -18.25
N TYR A 611 7.01 11.56 -17.52
CA TYR A 611 7.93 11.28 -16.42
C TYR A 611 7.28 10.40 -15.33
N GLY A 612 6.08 10.73 -14.90
CA GLY A 612 5.37 9.98 -13.88
C GLY A 612 5.14 8.53 -14.29
N ARG A 613 4.68 8.30 -15.53
CA ARG A 613 4.45 6.95 -16.06
C ARG A 613 5.73 6.12 -16.17
N GLU A 614 6.82 6.74 -16.57
CA GLU A 614 8.11 6.06 -16.72
C GLU A 614 8.79 5.76 -15.37
N GLN A 615 8.78 6.73 -14.45
CA GLN A 615 9.59 6.67 -13.23
C GLN A 615 8.84 6.17 -12.00
N LEU A 616 7.53 6.44 -11.90
CA LEU A 616 6.71 6.11 -10.73
C LEU A 616 5.59 5.12 -11.04
N GLY A 617 5.22 4.98 -12.33
CA GLY A 617 4.14 4.13 -12.79
C GLY A 617 2.81 4.85 -12.96
N VAL A 618 1.91 4.18 -13.69
CA VAL A 618 0.62 4.73 -14.13
C VAL A 618 -0.40 4.91 -13.01
N ASP A 619 -0.27 4.16 -11.92
CA ASP A 619 -1.18 4.19 -10.77
C ASP A 619 -0.59 4.96 -9.56
N ASP A 620 0.61 5.56 -9.68
CA ASP A 620 1.13 6.46 -8.64
C ASP A 620 0.22 7.70 -8.50
N PRO A 621 -0.16 8.10 -7.27
CA PRO A 621 -1.08 9.22 -7.05
C PRO A 621 -0.65 10.53 -7.72
N ARG A 622 0.67 10.78 -7.81
CA ARG A 622 1.23 11.98 -8.43
C ARG A 622 1.16 11.90 -9.96
N THR A 623 1.32 10.71 -10.54
CA THR A 623 1.10 10.46 -11.97
C THR A 623 -0.37 10.65 -12.33
N LEU A 624 -1.28 10.15 -11.51
CA LEU A 624 -2.72 10.35 -11.69
C LEU A 624 -3.12 11.81 -11.51
N ARG A 625 -2.49 12.55 -10.59
CA ARG A 625 -2.67 13.99 -10.47
C ARG A 625 -2.24 14.72 -11.74
N ALA A 626 -1.05 14.40 -12.28
CA ALA A 626 -0.60 14.96 -13.56
C ALA A 626 -1.61 14.68 -14.69
N GLN A 627 -2.19 13.47 -14.72
CA GLN A 627 -3.17 13.07 -15.73
C GLN A 627 -4.48 13.86 -15.61
N VAL A 628 -5.01 14.10 -14.40
CA VAL A 628 -6.20 14.94 -14.18
C VAL A 628 -5.91 16.40 -14.53
N ASP A 629 -4.80 16.97 -14.05
CA ASP A 629 -4.44 18.36 -14.35
C ASP A 629 -4.24 18.58 -15.86
N LEU A 630 -3.64 17.62 -16.58
CA LEU A 630 -3.53 17.66 -18.04
C LEU A 630 -4.90 17.55 -18.74
N SER A 631 -5.81 16.71 -18.24
CA SER A 631 -7.16 16.61 -18.80
C SER A 631 -7.94 17.94 -18.68
N ILE A 632 -7.75 18.65 -17.57
CA ILE A 632 -8.35 19.99 -17.38
C ILE A 632 -7.71 21.00 -18.33
N ALA A 633 -6.37 20.98 -18.48
CA ALA A 633 -5.66 21.88 -19.39
C ALA A 633 -6.10 21.68 -20.85
N ARG A 634 -6.16 20.43 -21.34
CA ARG A 634 -6.63 20.09 -22.68
C ARG A 634 -8.10 20.46 -22.92
N ARG A 635 -8.98 20.23 -21.93
CA ARG A 635 -10.37 20.72 -22.01
C ARG A 635 -10.45 22.25 -22.19
N LEU A 636 -9.63 22.98 -21.45
CA LEU A 636 -9.58 24.44 -21.53
C LEU A 636 -8.91 24.95 -22.82
N SER A 637 -8.00 24.18 -23.42
CA SER A 637 -7.40 24.44 -24.74
C SER A 637 -8.33 24.09 -25.91
N GLY A 638 -9.44 23.36 -25.65
CA GLY A 638 -10.40 22.94 -26.68
C GLY A 638 -10.21 21.51 -27.20
N GLU A 639 -9.25 20.75 -26.69
CA GLU A 639 -8.96 19.37 -27.05
C GLU A 639 -9.81 18.41 -26.20
N VAL A 640 -11.14 18.50 -26.36
CA VAL A 640 -12.09 17.88 -25.41
C VAL A 640 -12.11 16.36 -25.48
N ASP A 641 -11.89 15.77 -26.65
CA ASP A 641 -11.93 14.30 -26.82
C ASP A 641 -10.74 13.63 -26.10
N GLU A 642 -9.53 14.17 -26.28
CA GLU A 642 -8.33 13.67 -25.59
C GLU A 642 -8.39 13.93 -24.08
N ALA A 643 -8.94 15.07 -23.68
CA ALA A 643 -9.19 15.39 -22.29
C ALA A 643 -10.14 14.37 -21.65
N LEU A 644 -11.20 13.94 -22.36
CA LEU A 644 -12.17 12.97 -21.88
C LEU A 644 -11.53 11.59 -21.63
N GLU A 645 -10.71 11.12 -22.57
CA GLU A 645 -9.98 9.85 -22.39
C GLU A 645 -9.10 9.87 -21.15
N LEU A 646 -8.32 10.93 -20.97
CA LEU A 646 -7.45 11.09 -19.78
C LEU A 646 -8.26 11.17 -18.48
N GLY A 647 -9.35 11.95 -18.46
CA GLY A 647 -10.18 12.13 -17.27
C GLY A 647 -10.93 10.85 -16.87
N GLN A 648 -11.46 10.09 -17.84
CA GLN A 648 -12.13 8.81 -17.58
C GLN A 648 -11.18 7.76 -17.02
N ASP A 649 -9.99 7.62 -17.60
CA ASP A 649 -8.98 6.68 -17.11
C ASP A 649 -8.50 7.07 -15.69
N ALA A 650 -8.21 8.35 -15.45
CA ALA A 650 -7.80 8.82 -14.14
C ALA A 650 -8.87 8.59 -13.06
N HIS A 651 -10.13 8.95 -13.33
CA HIS A 651 -11.24 8.72 -12.40
C HIS A 651 -11.42 7.23 -12.09
N SER A 652 -11.38 6.36 -13.11
CA SER A 652 -11.51 4.91 -12.95
C SER A 652 -10.39 4.34 -12.06
N ARG A 653 -9.16 4.85 -12.20
CA ARG A 653 -8.01 4.45 -11.37
C ARG A 653 -8.14 4.95 -9.95
N TYR A 654 -8.46 6.22 -9.72
CA TYR A 654 -8.70 6.76 -8.38
C TYR A 654 -9.84 6.03 -7.65
N LEU A 655 -10.93 5.70 -8.36
CA LEU A 655 -12.05 4.93 -7.79
C LEU A 655 -11.61 3.54 -7.33
N ARG A 656 -10.79 2.86 -8.14
CA ARG A 656 -10.23 1.56 -7.80
C ARG A 656 -9.25 1.62 -6.62
N LEU A 657 -8.38 2.66 -6.59
CA LEU A 657 -7.31 2.78 -5.60
C LEU A 657 -7.80 3.20 -4.22
N TYR A 658 -8.70 4.17 -4.18
CA TYR A 658 -9.07 4.85 -2.93
C TYR A 658 -10.55 4.73 -2.60
N GLY A 659 -11.35 4.19 -3.51
CA GLY A 659 -12.81 4.12 -3.34
C GLY A 659 -13.51 5.45 -3.62
N ILE A 660 -14.84 5.38 -3.63
CA ILE A 660 -15.72 6.45 -4.10
C ILE A 660 -15.74 7.70 -3.20
N ASN A 661 -15.39 7.56 -1.92
CA ASN A 661 -15.47 8.67 -0.94
C ASN A 661 -14.14 9.39 -0.73
N HIS A 662 -13.06 8.94 -1.40
CA HIS A 662 -11.75 9.58 -1.21
C HIS A 662 -11.71 10.96 -1.89
N PRO A 663 -11.10 11.98 -1.27
CA PRO A 663 -11.00 13.33 -1.82
C PRO A 663 -10.48 13.40 -3.25
N SER A 664 -9.43 12.65 -3.59
CA SER A 664 -8.88 12.62 -4.95
C SER A 664 -9.82 11.98 -5.96
N THR A 665 -10.58 10.94 -5.55
CA THR A 665 -11.62 10.35 -6.40
C THR A 665 -12.74 11.35 -6.69
N LEU A 666 -13.16 12.13 -5.67
CA LEU A 666 -14.17 13.16 -5.82
C LEU A 666 -13.70 14.30 -6.74
N ALA A 667 -12.44 14.72 -6.64
CA ALA A 667 -11.87 15.73 -7.53
C ALA A 667 -11.85 15.24 -8.99
N ALA A 668 -11.40 14.00 -9.23
CA ALA A 668 -11.41 13.40 -10.56
C ALA A 668 -12.84 13.19 -11.09
N ALA A 669 -13.82 12.84 -10.24
CA ALA A 669 -15.23 12.72 -10.61
C ALA A 669 -15.83 14.05 -11.05
N MET A 670 -15.54 15.15 -10.34
CA MET A 670 -16.02 16.47 -10.73
C MET A 670 -15.38 16.95 -12.04
N CYS A 671 -14.09 16.69 -12.23
CA CYS A 671 -13.41 16.94 -13.49
C CYS A 671 -14.08 16.15 -14.64
N LEU A 672 -14.42 14.87 -14.44
CA LEU A 672 -15.11 14.06 -15.43
C LEU A 672 -16.52 14.59 -15.73
N ALA A 673 -17.28 15.06 -14.72
CA ALA A 673 -18.58 15.69 -14.94
C ALA A 673 -18.46 16.97 -15.79
N ASN A 674 -17.41 17.79 -15.58
CA ASN A 674 -17.12 18.96 -16.41
C ASN A 674 -16.77 18.56 -17.85
N LEU A 675 -16.08 17.43 -18.06
CA LEU A 675 -15.77 16.88 -19.39
C LEU A 675 -17.04 16.40 -20.09
N TRP A 676 -17.89 15.61 -19.44
CA TRP A 676 -19.18 15.19 -20.02
C TRP A 676 -20.09 16.36 -20.36
N ARG A 677 -20.13 17.40 -19.53
CA ARG A 677 -20.82 18.65 -19.86
C ARG A 677 -20.23 19.28 -21.13
N ALA A 678 -18.91 19.31 -21.27
CA ALA A 678 -18.25 19.90 -22.45
C ALA A 678 -18.51 19.14 -23.75
N THR A 679 -18.72 17.82 -23.66
CA THR A 679 -19.12 16.97 -24.81
C THR A 679 -20.62 16.97 -25.09
N GLY A 680 -21.45 17.60 -24.20
CA GLY A 680 -22.91 17.67 -24.33
C GLY A 680 -23.65 16.53 -23.64
N GLU A 681 -22.97 15.62 -22.93
CA GLU A 681 -23.60 14.55 -22.13
C GLU A 681 -24.11 15.11 -20.80
N LEU A 682 -25.15 15.94 -20.85
CA LEU A 682 -25.63 16.72 -19.70
C LEU A 682 -26.27 15.87 -18.62
N ALA A 683 -26.97 14.80 -18.97
CA ALA A 683 -27.69 13.95 -18.01
C ALA A 683 -26.70 13.17 -17.11
N GLY A 684 -25.70 12.49 -17.72
CA GLY A 684 -24.66 11.79 -16.98
C GLY A 684 -23.80 12.74 -16.16
N ALA A 685 -23.47 13.91 -16.72
CA ALA A 685 -22.74 14.96 -16.02
C ALA A 685 -23.48 15.43 -14.76
N LEU A 686 -24.82 15.62 -14.83
CA LEU A 686 -25.62 16.04 -13.67
C LEU A 686 -25.65 14.96 -12.60
N GLU A 687 -25.91 13.70 -12.96
CA GLU A 687 -25.94 12.59 -12.01
C GLU A 687 -24.61 12.46 -11.25
N LEU A 688 -23.49 12.45 -11.98
CA LEU A 688 -22.15 12.36 -11.37
C LEU A 688 -21.83 13.58 -10.50
N ALA A 689 -22.17 14.79 -10.97
CA ALA A 689 -21.91 16.02 -10.22
C ALA A 689 -22.73 16.12 -8.93
N GLU A 690 -24.01 15.70 -8.93
CA GLU A 690 -24.86 15.66 -7.73
C GLU A 690 -24.35 14.66 -6.69
N ASP A 691 -24.02 13.44 -7.10
CA ASP A 691 -23.45 12.44 -6.20
C ASP A 691 -22.12 12.92 -5.61
N THR A 692 -21.24 13.50 -6.44
CA THR A 692 -19.95 14.04 -6.01
C THR A 692 -20.14 15.22 -5.04
N ASP A 693 -21.07 16.13 -5.30
CA ASP A 693 -21.37 17.28 -4.43
C ASP A 693 -21.83 16.86 -3.03
N GLN A 694 -22.66 15.81 -2.93
CA GLN A 694 -23.09 15.25 -1.65
C GLN A 694 -21.93 14.61 -0.88
N ARG A 695 -21.04 13.87 -1.58
CA ARG A 695 -19.88 13.22 -0.98
C ARG A 695 -18.82 14.23 -0.54
N TYR A 696 -18.67 15.36 -1.24
CA TYR A 696 -17.79 16.45 -0.78
C TYR A 696 -18.23 17.00 0.58
N ALA A 697 -19.53 17.12 0.82
CA ALA A 697 -20.05 17.54 2.13
C ALA A 697 -19.72 16.54 3.24
N GLN A 698 -19.67 15.23 2.92
CA GLN A 698 -19.27 14.19 3.89
C GLN A 698 -17.75 14.19 4.14
N ALA A 699 -16.94 14.38 3.10
CA ALA A 699 -15.48 14.31 3.18
C ALA A 699 -14.87 15.56 3.85
N TYR A 700 -15.35 16.75 3.49
CA TYR A 700 -14.76 18.03 3.91
C TYR A 700 -15.66 18.87 4.84
N GLY A 701 -16.95 18.52 4.95
CA GLY A 701 -17.94 19.32 5.65
C GLY A 701 -18.74 20.26 4.73
N HIS A 702 -19.90 20.71 5.23
CA HIS A 702 -20.85 21.51 4.44
C HIS A 702 -20.34 22.91 4.08
N ASP A 703 -19.42 23.47 4.87
CA ASP A 703 -18.92 24.85 4.71
C ASP A 703 -17.59 24.94 3.94
N HIS A 704 -17.10 23.82 3.39
CA HIS A 704 -15.83 23.84 2.68
C HIS A 704 -15.95 24.49 1.30
N PRO A 705 -14.98 25.35 0.88
CA PRO A 705 -15.02 26.03 -0.42
C PRO A 705 -15.23 25.11 -1.62
N TYR A 706 -14.62 23.92 -1.61
CA TYR A 706 -14.78 22.96 -2.70
C TYR A 706 -16.21 22.44 -2.84
N LYS A 707 -16.90 22.20 -1.71
CA LYS A 707 -18.33 21.87 -1.72
C LYS A 707 -19.16 22.92 -2.46
N HIS A 708 -18.91 24.21 -2.17
CA HIS A 708 -19.65 25.29 -2.80
C HIS A 708 -19.28 25.49 -4.27
N GLY A 709 -18.02 25.26 -4.66
CA GLY A 709 -17.60 25.19 -6.06
C GLY A 709 -18.31 24.08 -6.83
N CYS A 710 -18.40 22.88 -6.26
CA CYS A 710 -19.15 21.76 -6.85
C CYS A 710 -20.65 22.09 -6.97
N THR A 711 -21.25 22.71 -5.94
CA THR A 711 -22.65 23.17 -6.01
C THR A 711 -22.89 24.13 -7.17
N SER A 712 -21.92 25.03 -7.47
CA SER A 712 -22.00 25.92 -8.62
C SER A 712 -21.93 25.18 -9.97
N ASN A 713 -21.16 24.09 -10.06
CA ASN A 713 -21.16 23.24 -11.25
C ASN A 713 -22.49 22.50 -11.45
N VAL A 714 -23.07 21.96 -10.37
CA VAL A 714 -24.41 21.35 -10.40
C VAL A 714 -25.45 22.37 -10.83
N ALA A 715 -25.43 23.59 -10.28
CA ALA A 715 -26.30 24.68 -10.67
C ALA A 715 -26.20 25.01 -12.15
N LEU A 716 -24.96 25.10 -12.67
CA LEU A 716 -24.70 25.32 -14.09
C LEU A 716 -25.37 24.25 -14.97
N LEU A 717 -25.28 22.97 -14.59
CA LEU A 717 -25.92 21.86 -15.30
C LEU A 717 -27.44 22.01 -15.32
N TYR A 718 -28.09 22.39 -14.20
CA TYR A 718 -29.54 22.69 -14.17
C TYR A 718 -29.92 23.81 -15.13
N ARG A 719 -29.16 24.91 -15.20
CA ARG A 719 -29.40 25.96 -16.18
C ARG A 719 -29.35 25.46 -17.60
N LEU A 720 -28.34 24.68 -17.95
CA LEU A 720 -28.15 24.13 -19.30
C LEU A 720 -29.26 23.12 -19.68
N MET A 721 -29.85 22.45 -18.70
CA MET A 721 -31.00 21.56 -18.86
C MET A 721 -32.35 22.26 -18.81
N GLY A 722 -32.41 23.60 -18.70
CA GLY A 722 -33.61 24.40 -18.78
C GLY A 722 -34.31 24.72 -17.45
N ASP A 723 -33.63 24.53 -16.30
CA ASP A 723 -34.09 24.91 -14.97
C ASP A 723 -33.23 26.04 -14.34
N PRO A 724 -33.34 27.28 -14.86
CA PRO A 724 -32.57 28.41 -14.32
C PRO A 724 -33.05 28.86 -12.93
N VAL A 725 -34.25 28.49 -12.51
CA VAL A 725 -34.79 28.83 -11.18
C VAL A 725 -34.04 28.07 -10.10
N ARG A 726 -33.88 26.79 -10.28
CA ARG A 726 -33.08 25.94 -9.37
C ARG A 726 -31.60 26.32 -9.40
N SER A 727 -31.05 26.54 -10.59
CA SER A 727 -29.68 27.02 -10.77
C SER A 727 -29.39 28.28 -9.99
N ARG A 728 -30.25 29.30 -10.10
CA ARG A 728 -30.11 30.57 -9.37
C ARG A 728 -30.07 30.35 -7.86
N SER A 729 -31.04 29.61 -7.30
CA SER A 729 -31.10 29.35 -5.85
C SER A 729 -29.84 28.69 -5.33
N MET A 730 -29.28 27.72 -6.07
CA MET A 730 -28.02 27.03 -5.73
C MET A 730 -26.82 27.97 -5.83
N ASN A 731 -26.70 28.76 -6.91
CA ASN A 731 -25.60 29.69 -7.09
C ASN A 731 -25.63 30.88 -6.11
N GLU A 732 -26.82 31.38 -5.71
CA GLU A 732 -26.97 32.41 -4.64
C GLU A 732 -26.41 31.86 -3.30
N SER A 733 -26.77 30.61 -2.95
CA SER A 733 -26.28 29.96 -1.73
C SER A 733 -24.74 29.70 -1.80
N ALA A 734 -24.26 29.18 -2.92
CA ALA A 734 -22.82 28.91 -3.11
C ALA A 734 -21.98 30.19 -3.08
N LEU A 735 -22.45 31.24 -3.76
CA LEU A 735 -21.76 32.53 -3.78
C LEU A 735 -21.67 33.14 -2.39
N ALA A 736 -22.81 33.17 -1.63
CA ALA A 736 -22.81 33.70 -0.26
C ALA A 736 -21.82 32.97 0.66
N ALA A 737 -21.75 31.62 0.55
CA ALA A 737 -20.84 30.82 1.33
C ALA A 737 -19.35 31.03 0.93
N LEU A 738 -19.07 31.13 -0.38
CA LEU A 738 -17.73 31.44 -0.88
C LEU A 738 -17.27 32.84 -0.48
N GLU A 739 -18.16 33.86 -0.57
CA GLU A 739 -17.87 35.21 -0.09
C GLU A 739 -17.52 35.22 1.40
N ALA A 740 -18.25 34.46 2.22
CA ALA A 740 -18.01 34.38 3.65
C ALA A 740 -16.70 33.72 4.02
N ARG A 741 -16.26 32.67 3.26
CA ARG A 741 -15.06 31.87 3.56
C ARG A 741 -13.80 32.43 2.90
N LEU A 742 -13.89 32.86 1.65
CA LEU A 742 -12.72 33.23 0.82
C LEU A 742 -12.66 34.71 0.52
N GLY A 743 -13.76 35.43 0.72
CA GLY A 743 -13.85 36.82 0.33
C GLY A 743 -14.37 37.00 -1.10
N ARG A 744 -14.72 38.28 -1.44
CA ARG A 744 -15.34 38.66 -2.71
C ARG A 744 -14.38 38.67 -3.89
N ASP A 745 -13.06 38.73 -3.62
CA ASP A 745 -12.03 38.88 -4.63
C ASP A 745 -11.34 37.56 -4.98
N HIS A 746 -11.79 36.46 -4.39
CA HIS A 746 -11.24 35.12 -4.65
C HIS A 746 -11.77 34.54 -5.98
N HIS A 747 -10.89 33.87 -6.77
CA HIS A 747 -11.27 33.36 -8.10
C HIS A 747 -12.47 32.40 -8.10
N TYR A 748 -12.65 31.51 -7.06
CA TYR A 748 -13.84 30.67 -6.94
C TYR A 748 -15.12 31.48 -6.72
N THR A 749 -15.04 32.51 -5.90
CA THR A 749 -16.16 33.44 -5.66
C THR A 749 -16.57 34.18 -6.94
N LEU A 750 -15.57 34.62 -7.72
CA LEU A 750 -15.82 35.34 -8.98
C LEU A 750 -16.37 34.42 -10.08
N ALA A 751 -15.95 33.13 -10.11
CA ALA A 751 -16.51 32.11 -11.00
C ALA A 751 -17.98 31.85 -10.69
N ALA A 752 -18.35 31.63 -9.41
CA ALA A 752 -19.73 31.45 -8.97
C ALA A 752 -20.61 32.71 -9.27
N ALA A 753 -20.06 33.92 -9.08
CA ALA A 753 -20.74 35.17 -9.43
C ALA A 753 -21.00 35.30 -10.95
N THR A 754 -20.06 34.82 -11.78
CA THR A 754 -20.23 34.77 -13.25
C THR A 754 -21.34 33.82 -13.65
N ASN A 755 -21.44 32.64 -13.02
CA ASN A 755 -22.50 31.67 -13.25
C ASN A 755 -23.87 32.23 -12.81
N LEU A 756 -23.95 32.87 -11.63
CA LEU A 756 -25.15 33.49 -11.12
C LEU A 756 -25.67 34.63 -12.04
N ALA A 757 -24.76 35.47 -12.59
CA ALA A 757 -25.13 36.46 -13.58
C ALA A 757 -25.77 35.83 -14.82
N GLY A 758 -25.29 34.64 -15.22
CA GLY A 758 -25.90 33.83 -16.28
C GLY A 758 -27.32 33.34 -15.93
N ASP A 759 -27.54 32.91 -14.66
CA ASP A 759 -28.86 32.46 -14.19
C ASP A 759 -29.88 33.62 -14.19
N LEU A 760 -29.47 34.80 -13.68
CA LEU A 760 -30.29 36.01 -13.68
C LEU A 760 -30.69 36.43 -15.10
N ALA A 761 -29.74 36.36 -16.04
CA ALA A 761 -30.00 36.66 -17.44
C ALA A 761 -31.01 35.67 -18.07
N ALA A 762 -30.87 34.38 -17.77
CA ALA A 762 -31.79 33.33 -18.25
C ALA A 762 -33.22 33.50 -17.69
N LEU A 763 -33.36 34.10 -16.50
CA LEU A 763 -34.63 34.41 -15.88
C LEU A 763 -35.22 35.76 -16.33
N GLY A 764 -34.50 36.52 -17.18
CA GLY A 764 -34.96 37.85 -17.64
C GLY A 764 -34.64 38.98 -16.67
N GLU A 765 -33.95 38.76 -15.58
CA GLU A 765 -33.50 39.74 -14.61
C GLU A 765 -32.23 40.46 -15.08
N ILE A 766 -32.31 41.08 -16.26
CA ILE A 766 -31.17 41.63 -16.99
C ILE A 766 -30.43 42.71 -16.21
N ASP A 767 -31.15 43.65 -15.54
CA ASP A 767 -30.50 44.71 -14.75
C ASP A 767 -29.67 44.15 -13.60
N ASN A 768 -30.14 43.05 -12.95
CA ASN A 768 -29.42 42.39 -11.91
C ASN A 768 -28.18 41.67 -12.47
N ALA A 769 -28.30 41.00 -13.63
CA ALA A 769 -27.20 40.34 -14.33
C ALA A 769 -26.10 41.34 -14.70
N VAL A 770 -26.44 42.49 -15.31
CA VAL A 770 -25.52 43.56 -15.69
C VAL A 770 -24.80 44.14 -14.46
N ARG A 771 -25.54 44.41 -13.38
CA ARG A 771 -24.96 44.95 -12.14
C ARG A 771 -23.93 43.97 -11.55
N LEU A 772 -24.28 42.68 -11.42
CA LEU A 772 -23.42 41.64 -10.90
C LEU A 772 -22.21 41.46 -11.83
N GLY A 773 -22.43 41.31 -13.13
CA GLY A 773 -21.36 41.09 -14.13
C GLY A 773 -20.34 42.25 -14.17
N ARG A 774 -20.81 43.53 -14.11
CA ARG A 774 -19.88 44.68 -14.03
C ARG A 774 -19.02 44.66 -12.76
N GLY A 775 -19.61 44.30 -11.61
CA GLY A 775 -18.90 44.19 -10.35
C GLY A 775 -17.85 43.04 -10.40
N THR A 776 -18.23 41.90 -10.93
CA THR A 776 -17.37 40.67 -11.07
C THR A 776 -16.21 40.92 -12.04
N LEU A 777 -16.49 41.54 -13.21
CA LEU A 777 -15.45 41.84 -14.20
C LEU A 777 -14.38 42.80 -13.65
N ARG A 778 -14.79 43.84 -12.90
CA ARG A 778 -13.84 44.75 -12.25
C ARG A 778 -12.87 44.03 -11.31
N ARG A 779 -13.42 43.09 -10.50
CA ARG A 779 -12.65 42.31 -9.55
C ARG A 779 -11.74 41.32 -10.26
N PHE A 780 -12.21 40.61 -11.30
CA PHE A 780 -11.35 39.75 -12.12
C PHE A 780 -10.18 40.52 -12.73
N ARG A 781 -10.41 41.69 -13.32
CA ARG A 781 -9.35 42.52 -13.88
C ARG A 781 -8.29 42.93 -12.85
N SER A 782 -8.74 43.23 -11.62
CA SER A 782 -7.83 43.55 -10.52
C SER A 782 -7.04 42.35 -10.04
N LEU A 783 -7.64 41.13 -10.07
CA LEU A 783 -7.03 39.92 -9.54
C LEU A 783 -6.04 39.30 -10.52
N VAL A 784 -6.46 39.06 -11.76
CA VAL A 784 -5.71 38.28 -12.75
C VAL A 784 -5.34 39.04 -14.03
N GLY A 785 -5.75 40.28 -14.13
CA GLY A 785 -5.49 41.11 -15.31
C GLY A 785 -6.62 41.13 -16.36
N GLU A 786 -6.51 42.03 -17.35
CA GLU A 786 -7.55 42.23 -18.36
C GLU A 786 -7.60 41.10 -19.38
N ASP A 787 -6.49 40.45 -19.64
CA ASP A 787 -6.32 39.46 -20.72
C ASP A 787 -6.51 38.02 -20.24
N HIS A 788 -6.77 37.82 -18.94
CA HIS A 788 -6.96 36.46 -18.39
C HIS A 788 -8.24 35.84 -18.93
N PRO A 789 -8.23 34.55 -19.35
CA PRO A 789 -9.40 33.88 -19.95
C PRO A 789 -10.69 33.98 -19.12
N SER A 790 -10.60 33.90 -17.79
CA SER A 790 -11.78 34.03 -16.89
C SER A 790 -12.32 35.47 -16.86
N ALA A 791 -11.45 36.47 -16.93
CA ALA A 791 -11.87 37.87 -17.03
C ALA A 791 -12.55 38.14 -18.38
N LEU A 792 -12.01 37.59 -19.46
CA LEU A 792 -12.58 37.68 -20.81
C LEU A 792 -13.93 36.93 -20.91
N ALA A 793 -14.09 35.76 -20.26
CA ALA A 793 -15.37 35.05 -20.21
C ALA A 793 -16.45 35.86 -19.50
N CYS A 794 -16.11 36.48 -18.36
CA CYS A 794 -17.00 37.40 -17.67
C CYS A 794 -17.35 38.63 -18.54
N ALA A 795 -16.38 39.19 -19.26
CA ALA A 795 -16.59 40.35 -20.18
C ALA A 795 -17.48 39.96 -21.37
N SER A 796 -17.28 38.80 -21.98
CA SER A 796 -18.12 38.29 -23.06
C SER A 796 -19.57 38.12 -22.61
N ASN A 797 -19.82 37.51 -21.43
CA ASN A 797 -21.16 37.34 -20.86
C ASN A 797 -21.80 38.67 -20.54
N LEU A 798 -21.06 39.64 -19.98
CA LEU A 798 -21.55 40.98 -19.70
C LEU A 798 -21.96 41.72 -20.96
N ALA A 799 -21.22 41.55 -22.08
CA ALA A 799 -21.59 42.13 -23.36
C ALA A 799 -22.94 41.61 -23.88
N LEU A 800 -23.27 40.32 -23.67
CA LEU A 800 -24.57 39.75 -23.98
C LEU A 800 -25.67 40.34 -23.10
N ASP A 801 -25.40 40.53 -21.82
CA ASP A 801 -26.36 41.08 -20.86
C ASP A 801 -26.66 42.58 -21.15
N LEU A 802 -25.62 43.37 -21.50
CA LEU A 802 -25.74 44.74 -21.96
C LEU A 802 -26.58 44.85 -23.24
N ARG A 803 -26.37 43.93 -24.20
CA ARG A 803 -27.20 43.87 -25.42
C ARG A 803 -28.67 43.63 -25.08
N SER A 804 -28.94 42.73 -24.14
CA SER A 804 -30.29 42.41 -23.65
C SER A 804 -30.90 43.58 -22.87
N ALA A 805 -30.09 44.38 -22.15
CA ALA A 805 -30.46 45.62 -21.50
C ALA A 805 -30.70 46.80 -22.46
N ARG A 806 -30.53 46.60 -23.79
CA ARG A 806 -30.62 47.63 -24.85
C ARG A 806 -29.49 48.65 -24.79
N ASP A 807 -28.40 48.44 -24.03
CA ASP A 807 -27.20 49.27 -24.06
C ASP A 807 -26.26 48.78 -25.19
N THR A 808 -26.73 48.97 -26.43
CA THR A 808 -26.10 48.41 -27.64
C THR A 808 -24.70 48.97 -27.90
N VAL A 809 -24.39 50.19 -27.48
CA VAL A 809 -23.07 50.83 -27.67
C VAL A 809 -22.06 50.18 -26.76
N ALA A 810 -22.32 50.15 -25.48
CA ALA A 810 -21.41 49.50 -24.51
C ALA A 810 -21.26 47.99 -24.77
N ALA A 811 -22.33 47.30 -25.19
CA ALA A 811 -22.29 45.89 -25.57
C ALA A 811 -21.34 45.61 -26.73
N LYS A 812 -21.42 46.42 -27.80
CA LYS A 812 -20.58 46.28 -28.99
C LYS A 812 -19.13 46.56 -28.67
N GLU A 813 -18.84 47.69 -27.98
CA GLU A 813 -17.47 48.07 -27.60
C GLU A 813 -16.80 46.98 -26.73
N LEU A 814 -17.53 46.46 -25.73
CA LEU A 814 -17.02 45.41 -24.84
C LEU A 814 -16.79 44.11 -25.62
N ALA A 815 -17.73 43.69 -26.49
CA ALA A 815 -17.61 42.47 -27.29
C ALA A 815 -16.42 42.53 -28.23
N GLU A 816 -16.21 43.67 -28.96
CA GLU A 816 -15.09 43.85 -29.90
C GLU A 816 -13.73 43.80 -29.17
N ARG A 817 -13.62 44.49 -28.03
CA ARG A 817 -12.40 44.43 -27.20
C ARG A 817 -12.13 43.03 -26.67
N THR A 818 -13.17 42.34 -26.17
CA THR A 818 -13.05 40.99 -25.63
C THR A 818 -12.64 39.99 -26.72
N HIS A 819 -13.26 40.06 -27.90
CA HIS A 819 -12.90 39.20 -29.03
C HIS A 819 -11.45 39.45 -29.49
N THR A 820 -11.03 40.71 -29.59
CA THR A 820 -9.64 41.03 -29.94
C THR A 820 -8.65 40.49 -28.91
N ALA A 821 -8.97 40.56 -27.64
CA ALA A 821 -8.16 40.00 -26.57
C ALA A 821 -8.09 38.46 -26.66
N TYR A 822 -9.22 37.77 -26.88
CA TYR A 822 -9.23 36.32 -27.08
C TYR A 822 -8.40 35.85 -28.29
N VAL A 823 -8.50 36.57 -29.44
CA VAL A 823 -7.66 36.25 -30.63
C VAL A 823 -6.17 36.35 -30.31
N ARG A 824 -5.80 37.33 -29.47
CA ARG A 824 -4.39 37.53 -29.07
C ARG A 824 -3.90 36.49 -28.09
N THR A 825 -4.75 36.06 -27.12
CA THR A 825 -4.36 35.20 -26.00
C THR A 825 -4.56 33.71 -26.31
N LEU A 826 -5.66 33.34 -26.96
CA LEU A 826 -6.02 31.93 -27.22
C LEU A 826 -6.02 31.56 -28.71
N GLY A 827 -5.96 32.54 -29.63
CA GLY A 827 -6.04 32.32 -31.06
C GLY A 827 -7.47 32.38 -31.62
N ARG A 828 -7.58 32.48 -32.97
CA ARG A 828 -8.89 32.62 -33.65
C ARG A 828 -9.76 31.38 -33.59
N GLU A 829 -9.14 30.19 -33.66
CA GLU A 829 -9.84 28.91 -33.76
C GLU A 829 -10.28 28.34 -32.40
N HIS A 830 -9.87 29.03 -31.32
CA HIS A 830 -10.18 28.56 -29.97
C HIS A 830 -11.71 28.68 -29.69
N GLY A 831 -12.29 27.68 -29.01
CA GLY A 831 -13.73 27.61 -28.72
C GLY A 831 -14.30 28.81 -27.97
N PHE A 832 -13.52 29.47 -27.09
CA PHE A 832 -13.91 30.70 -26.38
C PHE A 832 -13.94 31.90 -27.32
N THR A 833 -13.03 31.97 -28.28
CA THR A 833 -13.01 33.02 -29.29
C THR A 833 -14.25 32.91 -30.19
N SER A 834 -14.54 31.73 -30.71
CA SER A 834 -15.73 31.44 -31.53
C SER A 834 -17.01 31.72 -30.75
N ALA A 835 -17.11 31.28 -29.47
CA ALA A 835 -18.28 31.54 -28.65
C ALA A 835 -18.53 33.04 -28.41
N CYS A 836 -17.46 33.82 -28.23
CA CYS A 836 -17.54 35.30 -28.13
C CYS A 836 -18.06 35.94 -29.44
N GLU A 837 -17.58 35.49 -30.60
CA GLU A 837 -17.97 35.97 -31.93
C GLU A 837 -19.43 35.64 -32.25
N GLU A 838 -19.86 34.40 -31.94
CA GLU A 838 -21.22 33.94 -32.15
C GLU A 838 -22.22 34.49 -31.11
N GLY A 839 -21.74 35.10 -30.07
CA GLY A 839 -22.59 35.61 -28.98
C GLY A 839 -23.18 34.49 -28.13
N ARG A 840 -22.42 33.40 -27.94
CA ARG A 840 -22.78 32.33 -27.00
C ARG A 840 -22.23 32.64 -25.62
N ARG A 841 -23.05 32.31 -24.59
CA ARG A 841 -22.64 32.49 -23.20
C ARG A 841 -21.58 31.45 -22.79
N LEU A 842 -20.49 31.94 -22.22
CA LEU A 842 -19.44 31.16 -21.64
C LEU A 842 -19.77 30.74 -20.20
N VAL A 843 -19.26 29.60 -19.76
CA VAL A 843 -19.43 29.05 -18.42
C VAL A 843 -18.14 29.14 -17.62
N SER A 844 -18.25 29.18 -16.29
CA SER A 844 -17.11 29.15 -15.39
C SER A 844 -17.17 27.90 -14.54
N ASP A 845 -16.38 26.90 -14.91
CA ASP A 845 -16.29 25.67 -14.16
C ASP A 845 -15.44 25.83 -12.91
N PHE A 846 -15.78 25.04 -11.91
CA PHE A 846 -14.94 24.77 -10.78
C PHE A 846 -14.27 23.41 -10.99
N ASP A 847 -12.96 23.38 -11.02
CA ASP A 847 -12.14 22.16 -11.02
C ASP A 847 -11.45 22.02 -9.65
N PRO A 848 -11.90 21.09 -8.79
CA PRO A 848 -11.31 20.92 -7.46
C PRO A 848 -9.84 20.52 -7.59
N PRO A 849 -8.92 21.18 -6.88
CA PRO A 849 -7.53 20.76 -6.91
C PRO A 849 -7.35 19.42 -6.20
N LEU A 850 -6.45 18.61 -6.72
CA LEU A 850 -5.94 17.41 -6.07
C LEU A 850 -4.86 17.84 -5.07
N LEU A 851 -5.13 17.72 -3.78
CA LEU A 851 -4.24 18.15 -2.69
C LEU A 851 -3.23 17.06 -2.31
#